data_ab4a605210a74c802554a3aae2e9c8d3
#
_entry.id   ab4a605210a74c802554a3aae2e9c8d3
#
_cell.length_a   1.000
_cell.length_b   1.000
_cell.length_c   1.000
_cell.angle_alpha   90.00
_cell.angle_beta   90.00
_cell.angle_gamma   90.00
#
_symmetry.space_group_name_H-M   'P 1'
#
loop_
_entity.id
_entity.type
_entity.pdbx_description
1 polymer ?
#
loop_
_entity_poly.entity_id
_entity_poly.type
_entity_poly.pdbx_seq_one_letter_code
_entity_poly.pdbx_strand_id
1 'polypeptide(L)'
;MINKKELTEEKIANLKELARLARGDILKMTTLAKSGHPGGSMSSIDIYLVLYSFANVNPKYPDDPDRDRVIISHGHTSPGVYSALGRLGFFDIDDLISGYRKAGSIFDGHVDWKVPGVEWSSGNLGQGLSAGCGFALSGKLLNKDFHTFVVMSDGEQQKGQVSEARRFAKKYNLNEITVIIDYNGLQISGKITDVMPQNIKENYISDGWKVLEIDGHDHKQIYEALKQAVGIKDTPVAIFAYTTMGKDVSFMENDEQFHGKALSIEQYKKALEELKIEDDIDKYNRLRQKILSIEHAKKIDREIKRSYKIDIDFGTPKTYYKEDTLDNRTAFGNVVKEFAELNCKGSSLTTSSITSVTPIAVFDCDLATSVRTDKFASICPNNFFEGGIQEHNTVTIAGALSTQNVLTFFADFGVFGIDETYNQQRLNDVNQTNLKLITTHCGLNVGEDGKTHQCIDYIGVMRNLHNFHIIIPADPNQTDRIIRYISKNSGNFLVAMGRSKVPVILKDDKIPYFADDYKFEYGKADLIRDGDRATIISMGFMLHRAIKAWEILKNKGYIVRVLNVSCPTKLDKEAIDKFIEIGPILTYEDHNIQTGLGSIIADHIARSGKKVSFKKLGINRYGSSGSPEDLFKIQGLSIENLVNSVIEGIENSN
;
A
#
# COMPACT_ATOMS: atom_id res chain seq x y z
N MET A 1 28.53 -2.50 5.28
CA MET A 1 28.51 -3.91 4.81
C MET A 1 29.07 -4.81 5.89
N ILE A 2 28.41 -5.90 6.17
CA ILE A 2 28.82 -6.93 7.14
C ILE A 2 30.29 -7.32 6.99
N ASN A 3 30.80 -7.41 5.76
CA ASN A 3 32.18 -7.75 5.46
C ASN A 3 33.25 -6.77 6.00
N LYS A 4 32.87 -5.58 6.49
CA LYS A 4 33.82 -4.57 7.00
C LYS A 4 33.91 -4.52 8.52
N LYS A 5 33.05 -5.26 9.24
CA LYS A 5 33.00 -5.30 10.71
C LYS A 5 33.35 -6.72 11.17
N GLU A 6 34.47 -6.90 11.85
CA GLU A 6 34.86 -8.22 12.37
C GLU A 6 34.15 -8.54 13.68
N LEU A 7 33.79 -9.81 13.85
CA LEU A 7 33.28 -10.36 15.10
C LEU A 7 34.45 -10.86 15.94
N THR A 8 34.71 -10.19 17.07
CA THR A 8 35.74 -10.61 18.05
C THR A 8 35.08 -11.30 19.25
N GLU A 9 35.85 -12.02 20.05
CA GLU A 9 35.34 -12.65 21.29
C GLU A 9 34.75 -11.62 22.27
N GLU A 10 35.32 -10.43 22.34
CA GLU A 10 34.78 -9.31 23.13
C GLU A 10 33.40 -8.90 22.64
N LYS A 11 33.21 -8.79 21.32
CA LYS A 11 31.90 -8.47 20.73
C LYS A 11 30.88 -9.60 20.97
N ILE A 12 31.30 -10.87 20.91
CA ILE A 12 30.42 -11.99 21.24
C ILE A 12 29.95 -11.90 22.69
N ALA A 13 30.89 -11.64 23.63
CA ALA A 13 30.56 -11.47 25.03
C ALA A 13 29.58 -10.30 25.26
N ASN A 14 29.82 -9.17 24.58
CA ASN A 14 28.91 -8.02 24.64
C ASN A 14 27.52 -8.33 24.07
N LEU A 15 27.44 -9.02 22.92
CA LEU A 15 26.16 -9.40 22.32
C LEU A 15 25.37 -10.35 23.21
N LYS A 16 26.02 -11.30 23.90
CA LYS A 16 25.38 -12.18 24.89
C LYS A 16 24.79 -11.39 26.05
N GLU A 17 25.51 -10.39 26.55
CA GLU A 17 25.01 -9.53 27.61
C GLU A 17 23.84 -8.67 27.13
N LEU A 18 23.93 -8.08 25.94
CA LEU A 18 22.84 -7.32 25.33
C LEU A 18 21.60 -8.21 25.11
N ALA A 19 21.76 -9.46 24.70
CA ALA A 19 20.65 -10.40 24.51
C ALA A 19 19.96 -10.73 25.86
N ARG A 20 20.74 -10.95 26.90
CA ARG A 20 20.22 -11.15 28.27
C ARG A 20 19.41 -9.94 28.74
N LEU A 21 19.96 -8.73 28.61
CA LEU A 21 19.29 -7.48 28.98
C LEU A 21 18.01 -7.24 28.16
N ALA A 22 18.09 -7.50 26.84
CA ALA A 22 16.96 -7.33 25.95
C ALA A 22 15.80 -8.28 26.27
N ARG A 23 16.07 -9.53 26.68
CA ARG A 23 15.04 -10.44 27.19
C ARG A 23 14.34 -9.84 28.42
N GLY A 24 15.09 -9.21 29.32
CA GLY A 24 14.50 -8.48 30.45
C GLY A 24 13.63 -7.31 30.01
N ASP A 25 14.06 -6.52 29.03
CA ASP A 25 13.25 -5.42 28.48
C ASP A 25 11.94 -5.92 27.86
N ILE A 26 12.00 -7.02 27.07
CA ILE A 26 10.83 -7.67 26.49
C ILE A 26 9.81 -8.03 27.59
N LEU A 27 10.28 -8.64 28.68
CA LEU A 27 9.42 -9.03 29.80
C LEU A 27 8.87 -7.81 30.56
N LYS A 28 9.70 -6.79 30.82
CA LYS A 28 9.29 -5.53 31.47
C LYS A 28 8.18 -4.84 30.68
N MET A 29 8.40 -4.59 29.38
CA MET A 29 7.44 -3.85 28.56
C MET A 29 6.13 -4.62 28.33
N THR A 30 6.19 -5.94 28.10
CA THR A 30 4.97 -6.74 27.90
C THR A 30 4.17 -6.90 29.21
N THR A 31 4.82 -7.08 30.35
CA THR A 31 4.17 -7.12 31.66
C THR A 31 3.55 -5.77 32.02
N LEU A 32 4.27 -4.66 31.79
CA LEU A 32 3.78 -3.31 32.04
C LEU A 32 2.58 -2.95 31.16
N ALA A 33 2.59 -3.37 29.90
CA ALA A 33 1.48 -3.19 28.98
C ALA A 33 0.34 -4.21 29.18
N LYS A 34 0.56 -5.25 29.99
CA LYS A 34 -0.34 -6.41 30.18
C LYS A 34 -0.73 -7.08 28.86
N SER A 35 0.13 -6.97 27.88
CA SER A 35 -0.12 -7.49 26.53
C SER A 35 1.16 -7.44 25.68
N GLY A 36 1.30 -8.35 24.72
CA GLY A 36 2.44 -8.42 23.81
C GLY A 36 2.81 -9.85 23.47
N HIS A 37 3.89 -10.02 22.71
CA HIS A 37 4.34 -11.31 22.21
C HIS A 37 5.77 -11.60 22.73
N PRO A 38 5.92 -12.01 24.02
CA PRO A 38 7.25 -12.21 24.59
C PRO A 38 7.97 -13.41 23.99
N GLY A 39 7.29 -14.55 23.78
CA GLY A 39 7.92 -15.80 23.37
C GLY A 39 8.71 -15.69 22.07
N GLY A 40 8.07 -15.27 20.98
CA GLY A 40 8.73 -15.08 19.68
C GLY A 40 9.75 -13.93 19.68
N SER A 41 9.54 -12.88 20.50
CA SER A 41 10.52 -11.81 20.67
C SER A 41 11.81 -12.31 21.32
N MET A 42 11.70 -13.25 22.27
CA MET A 42 12.86 -13.86 22.94
C MET A 42 13.58 -14.88 22.06
N SER A 43 12.90 -15.54 21.12
CA SER A 43 13.55 -16.41 20.14
C SER A 43 14.39 -15.63 19.14
N SER A 44 13.85 -14.51 18.61
CA SER A 44 14.49 -13.74 17.55
C SER A 44 15.57 -12.75 18.03
N ILE A 45 15.71 -12.49 19.33
CA ILE A 45 16.53 -11.37 19.84
C ILE A 45 18.02 -11.50 19.47
N ASP A 46 18.58 -12.71 19.47
CA ASP A 46 19.97 -12.94 19.09
C ASP A 46 20.19 -12.61 17.61
N ILE A 47 19.23 -12.99 16.76
CA ILE A 47 19.24 -12.66 15.33
C ILE A 47 19.21 -11.15 15.14
N TYR A 48 18.32 -10.43 15.82
CA TYR A 48 18.19 -8.96 15.69
C TYR A 48 19.46 -8.24 16.12
N LEU A 49 20.02 -8.60 17.26
CA LEU A 49 21.23 -7.97 17.79
C LEU A 49 22.42 -8.16 16.85
N VAL A 50 22.65 -9.38 16.34
CA VAL A 50 23.74 -9.61 15.38
C VAL A 50 23.47 -8.87 14.08
N LEU A 51 22.26 -8.97 13.53
CA LEU A 51 21.91 -8.32 12.25
C LEU A 51 22.12 -6.80 12.31
N TYR A 52 21.50 -6.10 13.28
CA TYR A 52 21.61 -4.65 13.40
C TYR A 52 23.02 -4.17 13.81
N SER A 53 23.81 -5.01 14.49
CA SER A 53 25.21 -4.67 14.83
C SER A 53 26.12 -4.70 13.61
N PHE A 54 25.88 -5.58 12.65
CA PHE A 54 26.79 -5.83 11.53
C PHE A 54 26.28 -5.34 10.18
N ALA A 55 24.99 -5.18 9.98
CA ALA A 55 24.43 -4.50 8.80
C ALA A 55 24.94 -3.05 8.72
N ASN A 56 24.87 -2.48 7.52
CA ASN A 56 25.23 -1.08 7.30
C ASN A 56 24.05 -0.17 7.74
N VAL A 57 23.79 -0.14 9.02
CA VAL A 57 22.84 0.76 9.66
C VAL A 57 23.53 1.56 10.76
N ASN A 58 23.11 2.79 10.98
CA ASN A 58 23.75 3.68 11.95
C ASN A 58 22.69 4.38 12.81
N PRO A 59 22.71 4.20 14.15
CA PRO A 59 21.73 4.82 15.03
C PRO A 59 21.75 6.36 15.00
N LYS A 60 22.90 6.97 14.63
CA LYS A 60 22.99 8.44 14.49
C LYS A 60 22.38 8.95 13.17
N TYR A 61 22.27 8.11 12.18
CA TYR A 61 21.74 8.41 10.83
C TYR A 61 20.83 7.26 10.37
N PRO A 62 19.69 7.04 11.06
CA PRO A 62 18.82 5.91 10.81
C PRO A 62 18.17 5.94 9.41
N ASP A 63 18.12 7.12 8.78
CA ASP A 63 17.53 7.35 7.46
C ASP A 63 18.56 7.50 6.34
N ASP A 64 19.85 7.12 6.58
CA ASP A 64 20.88 7.16 5.54
C ASP A 64 20.39 6.43 4.28
N PRO A 65 20.35 7.10 3.10
CA PRO A 65 19.84 6.49 1.88
C PRO A 65 20.65 5.29 1.37
N ASP A 66 21.90 5.15 1.82
CA ASP A 66 22.82 4.07 1.43
C ASP A 66 22.94 2.96 2.48
N ARG A 67 22.09 3.02 3.55
CA ARG A 67 22.02 1.95 4.55
C ARG A 67 21.46 0.65 3.96
N ASP A 68 21.81 -0.48 4.56
CA ASP A 68 21.10 -1.74 4.33
C ASP A 68 19.63 -1.62 4.75
N ARG A 69 18.76 -2.42 4.15
CA ARG A 69 17.33 -2.46 4.48
C ARG A 69 17.02 -3.67 5.33
N VAL A 70 16.42 -3.44 6.50
CA VAL A 70 16.03 -4.51 7.42
C VAL A 70 14.51 -4.51 7.59
N ILE A 71 13.85 -5.51 7.02
CA ILE A 71 12.41 -5.69 7.05
C ILE A 71 12.07 -6.79 8.06
N ILE A 72 11.18 -6.49 9.00
CA ILE A 72 10.67 -7.47 9.95
C ILE A 72 9.28 -7.89 9.51
N SER A 73 9.15 -9.09 8.94
CA SER A 73 7.88 -9.61 8.43
C SER A 73 6.92 -10.02 9.53
N HIS A 74 7.42 -10.72 10.55
CA HIS A 74 6.67 -11.11 11.74
C HIS A 74 6.59 -9.98 12.78
N GLY A 75 5.92 -8.90 12.41
CA GLY A 75 5.89 -7.65 13.15
C GLY A 75 5.40 -7.72 14.60
N HIS A 76 4.75 -8.81 15.01
CA HIS A 76 4.34 -9.05 16.38
C HIS A 76 5.54 -9.21 17.35
N THR A 77 6.74 -9.53 16.84
CA THR A 77 7.98 -9.55 17.62
C THR A 77 8.56 -8.15 17.87
N SER A 78 7.75 -7.11 17.73
CA SER A 78 8.12 -5.71 18.02
C SER A 78 8.83 -5.50 19.37
N PRO A 79 8.48 -6.22 20.50
CA PRO A 79 9.25 -6.10 21.73
C PRO A 79 10.73 -6.45 21.55
N GLY A 80 11.03 -7.52 20.80
CA GLY A 80 12.40 -7.93 20.49
C GLY A 80 13.12 -6.94 19.59
N VAL A 81 12.47 -6.53 18.48
CA VAL A 81 13.03 -5.55 17.54
C VAL A 81 13.36 -4.23 18.23
N TYR A 82 12.40 -3.68 18.96
CA TYR A 82 12.58 -2.40 19.62
C TYR A 82 13.62 -2.49 20.74
N SER A 83 13.68 -3.61 21.47
CA SER A 83 14.72 -3.80 22.48
C SER A 83 16.12 -3.88 21.85
N ALA A 84 16.28 -4.61 20.74
CA ALA A 84 17.55 -4.64 20.02
C ALA A 84 17.97 -3.23 19.54
N LEU A 85 17.06 -2.49 18.91
CA LEU A 85 17.34 -1.12 18.44
C LEU A 85 17.67 -0.16 19.59
N GLY A 86 16.90 -0.17 20.68
CA GLY A 86 17.16 0.66 21.85
C GLY A 86 18.51 0.34 22.48
N ARG A 87 18.85 -0.96 22.67
CA ARG A 87 20.15 -1.41 23.18
C ARG A 87 21.34 -1.07 22.27
N LEU A 88 21.08 -0.90 20.98
CA LEU A 88 22.08 -0.45 20.00
C LEU A 88 22.13 1.07 19.82
N GLY A 89 21.32 1.84 20.59
CA GLY A 89 21.39 3.29 20.67
C GLY A 89 20.58 4.06 19.64
N PHE A 90 19.57 3.46 19.02
CA PHE A 90 18.65 4.17 18.10
C PHE A 90 17.71 5.14 18.84
N PHE A 91 17.37 4.83 20.08
CA PHE A 91 16.54 5.65 20.98
C PHE A 91 16.75 5.21 22.44
N ASP A 92 16.20 5.99 23.37
CA ASP A 92 16.32 5.69 24.79
C ASP A 92 15.49 4.46 25.19
N ILE A 93 16.09 3.54 25.95
CA ILE A 93 15.45 2.30 26.39
C ILE A 93 14.34 2.57 27.43
N ASP A 94 14.46 3.63 28.23
CA ASP A 94 13.45 4.01 29.20
C ASP A 94 12.18 4.52 28.50
N ASP A 95 12.33 5.25 27.39
CA ASP A 95 11.20 5.67 26.54
C ASP A 95 10.51 4.48 25.90
N LEU A 96 11.28 3.50 25.43
CA LEU A 96 10.74 2.26 24.90
C LEU A 96 9.91 1.51 25.92
N ILE A 97 10.51 1.13 27.06
CA ILE A 97 9.85 0.26 28.05
C ILE A 97 8.59 0.93 28.60
N SER A 98 8.66 2.24 28.89
CA SER A 98 7.50 2.99 29.39
C SER A 98 6.45 3.24 28.31
N GLY A 99 6.88 3.42 27.04
CA GLY A 99 6.02 3.78 25.91
C GLY A 99 5.39 2.61 25.17
N TYR A 100 5.90 1.39 25.33
CA TYR A 100 5.42 0.24 24.57
C TYR A 100 3.90 0.02 24.75
N ARG A 101 3.17 -0.09 23.63
CA ARG A 101 1.70 -0.20 23.58
C ARG A 101 0.99 0.87 24.43
N LYS A 102 1.53 2.07 24.49
CA LYS A 102 0.90 3.21 25.15
C LYS A 102 0.38 4.18 24.09
N ALA A 103 -0.90 4.50 24.15
CA ALA A 103 -1.47 5.48 23.23
C ALA A 103 -0.70 6.82 23.34
N GLY A 104 -0.29 7.36 22.19
CA GLY A 104 0.55 8.55 22.11
C GLY A 104 2.06 8.29 22.13
N SER A 105 2.49 7.03 22.04
CA SER A 105 3.87 6.61 21.81
C SER A 105 4.05 6.09 20.39
N ILE A 106 5.28 6.10 19.88
CA ILE A 106 5.63 5.47 18.59
C ILE A 106 5.85 3.96 18.71
N PHE A 107 5.96 3.43 19.92
CA PHE A 107 6.29 2.02 20.18
C PHE A 107 5.03 1.15 20.16
N ASP A 108 4.52 0.89 18.97
CA ASP A 108 3.31 0.11 18.75
C ASP A 108 3.50 -1.38 19.03
N GLY A 109 2.39 -2.10 19.15
CA GLY A 109 2.37 -3.54 19.43
C GLY A 109 2.85 -4.42 18.29
N HIS A 110 3.01 -3.87 17.09
CA HIS A 110 3.67 -4.44 15.92
C HIS A 110 4.66 -3.41 15.41
N VAL A 111 5.66 -3.86 14.65
CA VAL A 111 6.69 -2.93 14.15
C VAL A 111 6.08 -1.83 13.28
N ASP A 112 6.49 -0.59 13.54
CA ASP A 112 6.03 0.58 12.81
C ASP A 112 7.21 1.38 12.26
N TRP A 113 7.12 1.83 11.01
CA TRP A 113 8.16 2.58 10.30
C TRP A 113 8.52 3.92 10.94
N LYS A 114 7.68 4.44 11.84
CA LYS A 114 7.98 5.67 12.62
C LYS A 114 9.08 5.45 13.66
N VAL A 115 9.36 4.21 14.02
CA VAL A 115 10.43 3.86 14.96
C VAL A 115 11.77 3.85 14.24
N PRO A 116 12.75 4.67 14.67
CA PRO A 116 14.06 4.71 14.03
C PRO A 116 14.69 3.32 13.89
N GLY A 117 15.13 2.97 12.68
CA GLY A 117 15.69 1.66 12.36
C GLY A 117 14.67 0.63 11.85
N VAL A 118 13.38 0.96 11.77
CA VAL A 118 12.33 0.14 11.16
C VAL A 118 12.01 0.66 9.76
N GLU A 119 12.15 -0.19 8.74
CA GLU A 119 11.94 0.20 7.33
C GLU A 119 10.46 0.17 6.91
N TRP A 120 9.70 -0.81 7.41
CA TRP A 120 8.37 -1.13 6.95
C TRP A 120 7.48 -1.56 8.11
N SER A 121 6.32 -0.92 8.28
CA SER A 121 5.31 -1.38 9.22
C SER A 121 4.76 -2.71 8.73
N SER A 122 4.74 -3.71 9.60
CA SER A 122 4.20 -5.02 9.32
C SER A 122 3.31 -5.51 10.47
N GLY A 123 2.60 -6.59 10.22
CA GLY A 123 1.64 -7.18 11.18
C GLY A 123 0.76 -8.19 10.45
N ASN A 124 0.57 -7.96 9.16
CA ASN A 124 -0.05 -8.90 8.25
C ASN A 124 1.02 -9.90 7.80
N LEU A 125 1.07 -11.06 8.45
CA LEU A 125 2.07 -12.10 8.20
C LEU A 125 2.18 -12.48 6.72
N GLY A 126 3.41 -12.75 6.27
CA GLY A 126 3.72 -13.19 4.91
C GLY A 126 3.82 -12.08 3.87
N GLN A 127 3.71 -10.80 4.24
CA GLN A 127 3.87 -9.67 3.30
C GLN A 127 5.29 -9.07 3.30
N GLY A 128 6.08 -9.33 4.34
CA GLY A 128 7.39 -8.71 4.51
C GLY A 128 8.40 -9.11 3.42
N LEU A 129 8.35 -10.34 2.91
CA LEU A 129 9.23 -10.75 1.81
C LEU A 129 8.92 -10.00 0.52
N SER A 130 7.64 -9.77 0.20
CA SER A 130 7.23 -8.93 -0.94
C SER A 130 7.75 -7.51 -0.77
N ALA A 131 7.61 -6.91 0.42
CA ALA A 131 8.19 -5.59 0.70
C ALA A 131 9.72 -5.61 0.52
N GLY A 132 10.41 -6.64 1.03
CA GLY A 132 11.83 -6.87 0.83
C GLY A 132 12.24 -6.92 -0.65
N CYS A 133 11.45 -7.59 -1.49
CA CYS A 133 11.66 -7.58 -2.94
C CYS A 133 11.58 -6.16 -3.52
N GLY A 134 10.63 -5.33 -3.06
CA GLY A 134 10.52 -3.93 -3.47
C GLY A 134 11.74 -3.09 -3.09
N PHE A 135 12.26 -3.27 -1.87
CA PHE A 135 13.49 -2.60 -1.43
C PHE A 135 14.72 -3.09 -2.21
N ALA A 136 14.89 -4.40 -2.40
CA ALA A 136 15.99 -4.95 -3.19
C ALA A 136 15.95 -4.46 -4.66
N LEU A 137 14.75 -4.38 -5.24
CA LEU A 137 14.56 -3.83 -6.59
C LEU A 137 14.95 -2.36 -6.67
N SER A 138 14.68 -1.58 -5.60
CA SER A 138 15.08 -0.16 -5.55
C SER A 138 16.61 0.00 -5.60
N GLY A 139 17.37 -0.88 -4.97
CA GLY A 139 18.83 -0.91 -5.06
C GLY A 139 19.31 -1.01 -6.51
N LYS A 140 18.71 -1.93 -7.28
CA LYS A 140 19.02 -2.09 -8.70
C LYS A 140 18.66 -0.87 -9.53
N LEU A 141 17.44 -0.34 -9.38
CA LEU A 141 16.97 0.81 -10.16
C LEU A 141 17.73 2.09 -9.85
N LEU A 142 18.14 2.27 -8.60
CA LEU A 142 18.90 3.45 -8.12
C LEU A 142 20.42 3.27 -8.23
N ASN A 143 20.88 2.10 -8.69
CA ASN A 143 22.30 1.72 -8.73
C ASN A 143 22.99 1.90 -7.37
N LYS A 144 22.37 1.38 -6.30
CA LYS A 144 22.87 1.42 -4.92
C LYS A 144 23.32 0.03 -4.46
N ASP A 145 24.40 -0.02 -3.69
CA ASP A 145 25.04 -1.24 -3.22
C ASP A 145 24.65 -1.53 -1.75
N PHE A 146 23.36 -1.47 -1.41
CA PHE A 146 22.87 -1.93 -0.12
C PHE A 146 22.29 -3.36 -0.22
N HIS A 147 22.32 -4.06 0.88
CA HIS A 147 21.70 -5.37 1.01
C HIS A 147 20.32 -5.26 1.70
N THR A 148 19.41 -6.16 1.35
CA THR A 148 18.08 -6.23 1.94
C THR A 148 17.96 -7.50 2.77
N PHE A 149 17.70 -7.35 4.07
CA PHE A 149 17.45 -8.45 4.99
C PHE A 149 15.98 -8.50 5.35
N VAL A 150 15.38 -9.69 5.30
CA VAL A 150 13.98 -9.90 5.70
C VAL A 150 13.97 -10.96 6.80
N VAL A 151 13.58 -10.56 8.01
CA VAL A 151 13.43 -11.51 9.11
C VAL A 151 11.99 -11.97 9.19
N MET A 152 11.77 -13.28 9.18
CA MET A 152 10.48 -13.93 9.08
C MET A 152 10.32 -15.01 10.14
N SER A 153 9.07 -15.36 10.45
CA SER A 153 8.77 -16.57 11.24
C SER A 153 8.55 -17.78 10.34
N ASP A 154 8.64 -18.96 10.93
CA ASP A 154 8.31 -20.24 10.29
C ASP A 154 6.80 -20.37 10.02
N GLY A 155 5.96 -19.94 10.97
CA GLY A 155 4.50 -20.00 10.82
C GLY A 155 3.96 -19.18 9.64
N GLU A 156 4.54 -18.01 9.32
CA GLU A 156 4.08 -17.20 8.20
C GLU A 156 4.44 -17.79 6.81
N GLN A 157 5.30 -18.79 6.75
CA GLN A 157 5.65 -19.48 5.50
C GLN A 157 4.45 -20.18 4.85
N GLN A 158 3.35 -20.33 5.58
CA GLN A 158 2.07 -20.90 5.10
C GLN A 158 1.32 -19.94 4.14
N LYS A 159 1.65 -18.64 4.16
CA LYS A 159 0.99 -17.65 3.31
C LYS A 159 1.38 -17.83 1.84
N GLY A 160 0.38 -17.88 0.94
CA GLY A 160 0.59 -17.99 -0.51
C GLY A 160 1.50 -16.88 -1.05
N GLN A 161 1.34 -15.65 -0.56
CA GLN A 161 2.16 -14.50 -0.96
C GLN A 161 3.67 -14.70 -0.71
N VAL A 162 4.08 -15.50 0.29
CA VAL A 162 5.50 -15.84 0.50
C VAL A 162 6.04 -16.63 -0.69
N SER A 163 5.28 -17.58 -1.23
CA SER A 163 5.69 -18.34 -2.41
C SER A 163 5.74 -17.48 -3.67
N GLU A 164 4.82 -16.52 -3.79
CA GLU A 164 4.82 -15.53 -4.87
C GLU A 164 6.11 -14.68 -4.81
N ALA A 165 6.46 -14.17 -3.63
CA ALA A 165 7.65 -13.35 -3.43
C ALA A 165 8.96 -14.11 -3.68
N ARG A 166 9.05 -15.40 -3.26
CA ARG A 166 10.24 -16.24 -3.56
C ARG A 166 10.47 -16.36 -5.06
N ARG A 167 9.41 -16.66 -5.84
CA ARG A 167 9.50 -16.79 -7.31
C ARG A 167 9.84 -15.45 -7.97
N PHE A 168 9.25 -14.36 -7.51
CA PHE A 168 9.54 -13.00 -8.01
C PHE A 168 11.01 -12.63 -7.78
N ALA A 169 11.54 -12.84 -6.57
CA ALA A 169 12.95 -12.58 -6.26
C ALA A 169 13.89 -13.34 -7.20
N LYS A 170 13.57 -14.60 -7.50
CA LYS A 170 14.36 -15.42 -8.43
C LYS A 170 14.24 -14.95 -9.87
N LYS A 171 13.01 -14.65 -10.34
CA LYS A 171 12.73 -14.13 -11.70
C LYS A 171 13.56 -12.88 -12.00
N TYR A 172 13.61 -11.95 -11.05
CA TYR A 172 14.30 -10.67 -11.24
C TYR A 172 15.72 -10.64 -10.69
N ASN A 173 16.28 -11.81 -10.37
CA ASN A 173 17.65 -11.97 -9.85
C ASN A 173 17.93 -11.00 -8.70
N LEU A 174 17.03 -10.91 -7.71
CA LEU A 174 17.24 -10.08 -6.53
C LEU A 174 18.23 -10.76 -5.57
N ASN A 175 19.49 -10.80 -6.00
CA ASN A 175 20.54 -11.56 -5.30
C ASN A 175 21.06 -10.83 -4.04
N GLU A 176 20.71 -9.56 -3.89
CA GLU A 176 21.00 -8.73 -2.71
C GLU A 176 19.92 -8.84 -1.62
N ILE A 177 19.08 -9.91 -1.67
CA ILE A 177 18.12 -10.20 -0.62
C ILE A 177 18.53 -11.44 0.18
N THR A 178 18.47 -11.34 1.50
CA THR A 178 18.64 -12.45 2.42
C THR A 178 17.43 -12.55 3.34
N VAL A 179 16.78 -13.71 3.33
CA VAL A 179 15.73 -14.05 4.30
C VAL A 179 16.36 -14.76 5.49
N ILE A 180 15.99 -14.38 6.71
CA ILE A 180 16.34 -15.08 7.94
C ILE A 180 15.02 -15.58 8.56
N ILE A 181 14.88 -16.89 8.69
CA ILE A 181 13.69 -17.52 9.25
C ILE A 181 13.98 -17.90 10.69
N ASP A 182 13.31 -17.23 11.63
CA ASP A 182 13.25 -17.68 13.03
C ASP A 182 12.42 -18.96 13.08
N TYR A 183 13.14 -20.09 13.10
CA TYR A 183 12.54 -21.42 13.02
C TYR A 183 12.45 -22.03 14.43
N ASN A 184 11.43 -21.61 15.18
CA ASN A 184 11.21 -22.13 16.54
C ASN A 184 10.18 -23.27 16.61
N GLY A 185 9.54 -23.62 15.49
CA GLY A 185 8.62 -24.73 15.37
C GLY A 185 7.22 -24.50 15.97
N LEU A 186 6.95 -23.29 16.47
CA LEU A 186 5.72 -22.99 17.19
C LEU A 186 4.98 -21.77 16.63
N GLN A 187 3.67 -21.84 16.73
CA GLN A 187 2.77 -20.70 16.50
C GLN A 187 1.68 -20.70 17.59
N ILE A 188 0.80 -19.70 17.60
CA ILE A 188 -0.19 -19.50 18.67
C ILE A 188 -1.10 -20.72 18.94
N SER A 189 -1.31 -21.56 17.93
CA SER A 189 -2.19 -22.76 18.02
C SER A 189 -1.41 -24.07 18.25
N GLY A 190 -0.09 -24.00 18.50
CA GLY A 190 0.76 -25.17 18.71
C GLY A 190 1.87 -25.30 17.67
N LYS A 191 2.33 -26.53 17.47
CA LYS A 191 3.43 -26.83 16.52
C LYS A 191 3.02 -26.53 15.08
N ILE A 192 3.95 -25.95 14.32
CA ILE A 192 3.72 -25.66 12.88
C ILE A 192 3.37 -26.90 12.08
N THR A 193 3.92 -28.06 12.44
CA THR A 193 3.65 -29.36 11.81
C THR A 193 2.21 -29.84 12.03
N ASP A 194 1.59 -29.46 13.13
CA ASP A 194 0.24 -29.87 13.49
C ASP A 194 -0.80 -28.89 12.93
N VAL A 195 -0.45 -27.58 12.88
CA VAL A 195 -1.36 -26.54 12.36
C VAL A 195 -1.44 -26.56 10.84
N MET A 196 -0.30 -26.55 10.14
CA MET A 196 -0.24 -26.63 8.68
C MET A 196 1.14 -27.18 8.26
N PRO A 197 1.26 -28.50 8.07
CA PRO A 197 2.53 -29.12 7.70
C PRO A 197 2.98 -28.70 6.29
N GLN A 198 4.24 -28.34 6.18
CA GLN A 198 4.89 -28.05 4.89
C GLN A 198 6.42 -28.22 4.98
N ASN A 199 7.05 -28.47 3.85
CA ASN A 199 8.50 -28.56 3.74
C ASN A 199 9.08 -27.20 3.40
N ILE A 200 9.17 -26.30 4.41
CA ILE A 200 9.58 -24.90 4.21
C ILE A 200 10.93 -24.81 3.49
N LYS A 201 11.92 -25.55 3.96
CA LYS A 201 13.27 -25.57 3.37
C LYS A 201 13.26 -25.98 1.90
N GLU A 202 12.58 -27.08 1.58
CA GLU A 202 12.48 -27.59 0.21
C GLU A 202 11.75 -26.61 -0.72
N ASN A 203 10.79 -25.82 -0.20
CA ASN A 203 10.15 -24.78 -0.96
C ASN A 203 11.14 -23.70 -1.44
N TYR A 204 12.08 -23.27 -0.59
CA TYR A 204 13.12 -22.32 -0.99
C TYR A 204 14.11 -22.94 -1.98
N ILE A 205 14.53 -24.19 -1.74
CA ILE A 205 15.45 -24.90 -2.64
C ILE A 205 14.81 -25.08 -4.02
N SER A 206 13.55 -25.50 -4.09
CA SER A 206 12.84 -25.74 -5.35
C SER A 206 12.60 -24.45 -6.15
N ASP A 207 12.43 -23.32 -5.46
CA ASP A 207 12.34 -21.99 -6.10
C ASP A 207 13.75 -21.42 -6.48
N GLY A 208 14.82 -22.19 -6.25
CA GLY A 208 16.19 -21.86 -6.68
C GLY A 208 16.94 -20.91 -5.73
N TRP A 209 16.55 -20.84 -4.46
CA TRP A 209 17.29 -20.11 -3.43
C TRP A 209 18.42 -20.94 -2.85
N LYS A 210 19.50 -20.27 -2.44
CA LYS A 210 20.51 -20.89 -1.59
C LYS A 210 20.03 -20.96 -0.16
N VAL A 211 20.12 -22.13 0.47
CA VAL A 211 19.73 -22.33 1.87
C VAL A 211 20.95 -22.51 2.75
N LEU A 212 20.97 -21.86 3.91
CA LEU A 212 21.91 -22.02 5.00
C LEU A 212 21.13 -22.41 6.26
N GLU A 213 21.74 -23.23 7.13
CA GLU A 213 21.11 -23.68 8.38
C GLU A 213 22.07 -23.38 9.54
N ILE A 214 21.54 -22.80 10.63
CA ILE A 214 22.33 -22.36 11.78
C ILE A 214 21.59 -22.57 13.10
N ASP A 215 22.34 -22.63 14.20
CA ASP A 215 21.79 -22.35 15.52
C ASP A 215 21.51 -20.84 15.64
N GLY A 216 20.21 -20.48 15.78
CA GLY A 216 19.75 -19.09 15.86
C GLY A 216 20.08 -18.39 17.19
N HIS A 217 20.69 -19.09 18.17
CA HIS A 217 21.20 -18.52 19.41
C HIS A 217 22.73 -18.43 19.46
N ASP A 218 23.42 -18.97 18.47
CA ASP A 218 24.88 -18.85 18.32
C ASP A 218 25.24 -17.59 17.53
N HIS A 219 25.65 -16.54 18.21
CA HIS A 219 26.00 -15.26 17.60
C HIS A 219 27.09 -15.37 16.51
N LYS A 220 28.01 -16.36 16.65
CA LYS A 220 29.04 -16.59 15.65
C LYS A 220 28.47 -17.23 14.39
N GLN A 221 27.62 -18.24 14.53
CA GLN A 221 26.94 -18.86 13.38
C GLN A 221 26.05 -17.87 12.65
N ILE A 222 25.29 -17.03 13.39
CA ILE A 222 24.47 -15.98 12.79
C ILE A 222 25.34 -15.02 11.97
N TYR A 223 26.44 -14.50 12.55
CA TYR A 223 27.34 -13.60 11.87
C TYR A 223 27.96 -14.22 10.61
N GLU A 224 28.50 -15.45 10.70
CA GLU A 224 29.12 -16.13 9.56
C GLU A 224 28.12 -16.42 8.44
N ALA A 225 26.89 -16.82 8.78
CA ALA A 225 25.84 -17.04 7.79
C ALA A 225 25.43 -15.74 7.08
N LEU A 226 25.28 -14.63 7.82
CA LEU A 226 25.02 -13.32 7.23
C LEU A 226 26.14 -12.87 6.30
N LYS A 227 27.40 -13.06 6.73
CA LYS A 227 28.59 -12.75 5.93
C LYS A 227 28.65 -13.60 4.66
N GLN A 228 28.38 -14.89 4.77
CA GLN A 228 28.31 -15.80 3.62
C GLN A 228 27.18 -15.39 2.67
N ALA A 229 25.97 -15.08 3.20
CA ALA A 229 24.83 -14.69 2.40
C ALA A 229 25.10 -13.41 1.58
N VAL A 230 25.68 -12.39 2.19
CA VAL A 230 26.06 -11.13 1.50
C VAL A 230 27.15 -11.38 0.45
N GLY A 231 27.98 -12.40 0.63
CA GLY A 231 29.02 -12.81 -0.34
C GLY A 231 28.47 -13.52 -1.59
N ILE A 232 27.31 -14.14 -1.51
CA ILE A 232 26.66 -14.85 -2.63
C ILE A 232 26.00 -13.81 -3.54
N LYS A 233 26.34 -13.81 -4.84
CA LYS A 233 25.91 -12.78 -5.81
C LYS A 233 25.09 -13.33 -6.99
N ASP A 234 24.86 -14.61 -7.02
CA ASP A 234 24.20 -15.31 -8.14
C ASP A 234 22.79 -15.82 -7.81
N THR A 235 22.38 -15.74 -6.54
CA THR A 235 21.06 -16.20 -6.11
C THR A 235 20.67 -15.56 -4.76
N PRO A 236 19.38 -15.35 -4.48
CA PRO A 236 18.91 -14.96 -3.16
C PRO A 236 19.17 -16.08 -2.13
N VAL A 237 19.30 -15.70 -0.85
CA VAL A 237 19.68 -16.61 0.24
C VAL A 237 18.60 -16.68 1.30
N ALA A 238 18.30 -17.89 1.79
CA ALA A 238 17.46 -18.14 2.96
C ALA A 238 18.31 -18.80 4.07
N ILE A 239 18.33 -18.18 5.25
CA ILE A 239 18.99 -18.68 6.46
C ILE A 239 17.90 -19.24 7.38
N PHE A 240 17.96 -20.53 7.66
CA PHE A 240 17.11 -21.18 8.64
C PHE A 240 17.83 -21.14 9.99
N ALA A 241 17.39 -20.25 10.86
CA ALA A 241 17.91 -20.08 12.21
C ALA A 241 17.04 -20.86 13.18
N TYR A 242 17.52 -22.01 13.62
CA TYR A 242 16.79 -22.84 14.60
C TYR A 242 16.89 -22.19 15.98
N THR A 243 15.73 -21.87 16.54
CA THR A 243 15.62 -21.11 17.79
C THR A 243 14.70 -21.81 18.80
N THR A 244 14.64 -21.26 19.99
CA THR A 244 13.75 -21.68 21.09
C THR A 244 12.84 -20.54 21.46
N MET A 245 11.52 -20.72 21.31
CA MET A 245 10.55 -19.73 21.79
C MET A 245 10.64 -19.58 23.31
N GLY A 246 10.66 -18.33 23.83
CA GLY A 246 10.78 -18.09 25.27
C GLY A 246 12.17 -18.35 25.86
N LYS A 247 13.23 -18.33 25.03
CA LYS A 247 14.62 -18.64 25.37
C LYS A 247 15.10 -17.98 26.67
N ASP A 248 15.84 -18.76 27.48
CA ASP A 248 16.48 -18.43 28.76
C ASP A 248 15.48 -18.19 29.93
N VAL A 249 14.20 -18.57 29.79
CA VAL A 249 13.23 -18.63 30.88
C VAL A 249 12.60 -20.02 30.91
N SER A 250 12.95 -20.82 31.89
CA SER A 250 12.71 -22.27 31.91
C SER A 250 11.24 -22.68 31.72
N PHE A 251 10.31 -21.92 32.26
CA PHE A 251 8.87 -22.20 32.13
C PHE A 251 8.22 -21.59 30.86
N MET A 252 8.97 -20.83 30.05
CA MET A 252 8.51 -20.26 28.79
C MET A 252 9.07 -21.03 27.59
N GLU A 253 10.21 -21.70 27.73
CA GLU A 253 10.87 -22.38 26.63
C GLU A 253 9.95 -23.43 25.99
N ASN A 254 9.74 -23.30 24.66
CA ASN A 254 8.92 -24.19 23.85
C ASN A 254 7.47 -24.37 24.33
N ASP A 255 6.91 -23.35 24.99
CA ASP A 255 5.51 -23.33 25.40
C ASP A 255 4.74 -22.27 24.58
N GLU A 256 3.86 -22.73 23.70
CA GLU A 256 3.05 -21.89 22.79
C GLU A 256 2.12 -20.92 23.53
N GLN A 257 1.80 -21.19 24.80
CA GLN A 257 0.98 -20.27 25.60
C GLN A 257 1.62 -18.89 25.75
N PHE A 258 2.97 -18.81 25.72
CA PHE A 258 3.69 -17.55 25.80
C PHE A 258 3.93 -16.89 24.45
N HIS A 259 3.37 -17.41 23.36
CA HIS A 259 3.42 -16.75 22.07
C HIS A 259 2.86 -15.32 22.13
N GLY A 260 1.65 -15.14 22.68
CA GLY A 260 0.97 -13.85 22.75
C GLY A 260 0.46 -13.45 24.15
N LYS A 261 0.94 -14.08 25.20
CA LYS A 261 0.49 -13.87 26.58
C LYS A 261 1.58 -13.18 27.41
N ALA A 262 1.24 -12.02 27.96
CA ALA A 262 2.08 -11.37 28.97
C ALA A 262 2.12 -12.18 30.28
N LEU A 263 3.24 -12.08 30.98
CA LEU A 263 3.44 -12.78 32.26
C LEU A 263 2.57 -12.17 33.36
N SER A 264 2.17 -13.00 34.35
CA SER A 264 1.74 -12.50 35.67
C SER A 264 2.91 -11.86 36.39
N ILE A 265 2.64 -11.05 37.42
CA ILE A 265 3.71 -10.41 38.22
C ILE A 265 4.61 -11.47 38.90
N GLU A 266 4.05 -12.59 39.31
CA GLU A 266 4.81 -13.70 39.93
C GLU A 266 5.71 -14.37 38.89
N GLN A 267 5.17 -14.69 37.71
CA GLN A 267 5.93 -15.24 36.58
C GLN A 267 7.03 -14.28 36.14
N TYR A 268 6.72 -12.98 36.04
CA TYR A 268 7.67 -11.93 35.66
C TYR A 268 8.86 -11.88 36.64
N LYS A 269 8.61 -11.87 37.97
CA LYS A 269 9.68 -11.88 38.98
C LYS A 269 10.55 -13.11 38.87
N LYS A 270 9.94 -14.29 38.71
CA LYS A 270 10.67 -15.54 38.51
C LYS A 270 11.53 -15.49 37.25
N ALA A 271 11.01 -14.99 36.16
CA ALA A 271 11.77 -14.87 34.90
C ALA A 271 12.97 -13.90 35.02
N LEU A 272 12.82 -12.78 35.75
CA LEU A 272 13.93 -11.87 36.01
C LEU A 272 15.01 -12.50 36.91
N GLU A 273 14.63 -13.32 37.90
CA GLU A 273 15.58 -14.07 38.72
C GLU A 273 16.40 -15.04 37.85
N GLU A 274 15.76 -15.80 36.95
CA GLU A 274 16.46 -16.71 36.01
C GLU A 274 17.41 -15.93 35.10
N LEU A 275 16.99 -14.78 34.60
CA LEU A 275 17.81 -13.89 33.74
C LEU A 275 18.84 -13.07 34.55
N LYS A 276 18.84 -13.09 35.88
CA LYS A 276 19.68 -12.28 36.76
C LYS A 276 19.58 -10.77 36.45
N ILE A 277 18.34 -10.27 36.37
CA ILE A 277 18.00 -8.88 36.07
C ILE A 277 17.23 -8.28 37.24
N GLU A 278 17.52 -7.02 37.54
CA GLU A 278 16.84 -6.29 38.63
C GLU A 278 15.39 -5.95 38.23
N ASP A 279 14.48 -6.09 39.20
CA ASP A 279 13.08 -5.67 39.06
C ASP A 279 12.95 -4.16 39.33
N ASP A 280 12.87 -3.38 38.30
CA ASP A 280 12.71 -1.92 38.33
C ASP A 280 11.38 -1.45 37.69
N ILE A 281 10.37 -2.33 37.58
CA ILE A 281 9.10 -2.09 36.91
C ILE A 281 8.36 -0.84 37.44
N ASP A 282 8.53 -0.51 38.73
CA ASP A 282 7.91 0.67 39.34
C ASP A 282 8.47 1.99 38.75
N LYS A 283 9.75 2.03 38.35
CA LYS A 283 10.33 3.15 37.62
C LYS A 283 9.54 3.38 36.34
N TYR A 284 9.33 2.33 35.57
CA TYR A 284 8.64 2.42 34.27
C TYR A 284 7.14 2.68 34.41
N ASN A 285 6.49 2.20 35.47
CA ASN A 285 5.12 2.58 35.77
C ASN A 285 4.97 4.09 35.97
N ARG A 286 5.88 4.71 36.72
CA ARG A 286 5.88 6.17 36.91
C ARG A 286 6.15 6.96 35.61
N LEU A 287 7.08 6.49 34.79
CA LEU A 287 7.36 7.10 33.50
C LEU A 287 6.15 6.98 32.54
N ARG A 288 5.53 5.79 32.49
CA ARG A 288 4.38 5.51 31.64
C ARG A 288 3.17 6.40 31.96
N GLN A 289 2.97 6.76 33.23
CA GLN A 289 1.89 7.68 33.64
C GLN A 289 2.08 9.11 33.13
N LYS A 290 3.31 9.52 32.82
CA LYS A 290 3.63 10.85 32.28
C LYS A 290 3.37 10.98 30.78
N ILE A 291 3.17 9.88 30.07
CA ILE A 291 2.90 9.90 28.63
C ILE A 291 1.47 10.38 28.40
N LEU A 292 1.34 11.60 27.86
CA LEU A 292 0.06 12.24 27.53
C LEU A 292 -0.43 11.76 26.16
N SER A 293 -1.41 10.88 26.14
CA SER A 293 -1.84 10.14 24.96
C SER A 293 -2.33 11.00 23.80
N ILE A 294 -3.13 12.03 24.05
CA ILE A 294 -3.81 12.79 22.96
C ILE A 294 -2.85 13.80 22.29
N GLU A 295 -2.15 14.61 23.08
CA GLU A 295 -1.26 15.65 22.54
C GLU A 295 -0.01 15.05 21.91
N HIS A 296 0.56 14.00 22.51
CA HIS A 296 1.69 13.27 21.95
C HIS A 296 1.34 12.61 20.60
N ALA A 297 0.20 11.91 20.54
CA ALA A 297 -0.24 11.30 19.27
C ALA A 297 -0.41 12.34 18.16
N LYS A 298 -1.06 13.47 18.46
CA LYS A 298 -1.22 14.56 17.49
C LYS A 298 0.11 15.17 17.03
N LYS A 299 1.11 15.24 17.91
CA LYS A 299 2.43 15.73 17.59
C LYS A 299 3.16 14.74 16.67
N ILE A 300 3.18 13.46 17.01
CA ILE A 300 3.80 12.39 16.21
C ILE A 300 3.20 12.37 14.81
N ASP A 301 1.88 12.37 14.68
CA ASP A 301 1.21 12.35 13.37
C ASP A 301 1.47 13.58 12.50
N ARG A 302 1.84 14.72 13.11
CA ARG A 302 2.21 15.94 12.36
C ARG A 302 3.66 15.97 11.94
N GLU A 303 4.57 15.47 12.77
CA GLU A 303 6.02 15.61 12.61
C GLU A 303 6.64 14.47 11.80
N ILE A 304 6.07 13.24 11.87
CA ILE A 304 6.61 12.07 11.19
C ILE A 304 5.75 11.73 9.98
N LYS A 305 6.15 12.25 8.82
CA LYS A 305 5.50 11.97 7.53
C LYS A 305 6.55 11.63 6.48
N ARG A 306 6.24 10.66 5.64
CA ARG A 306 7.04 10.42 4.44
C ARG A 306 6.74 11.48 3.40
N SER A 307 7.79 11.96 2.73
CA SER A 307 7.70 12.83 1.57
C SER A 307 8.57 12.27 0.45
N TYR A 308 8.10 12.42 -0.78
CA TYR A 308 8.77 11.84 -1.94
C TYR A 308 9.07 12.92 -2.96
N LYS A 309 10.28 12.89 -3.50
CA LYS A 309 10.69 13.79 -4.57
C LYS A 309 10.77 13.00 -5.86
N ILE A 310 9.90 13.35 -6.81
CA ILE A 310 9.90 12.78 -8.17
C ILE A 310 10.39 13.87 -9.11
N ASP A 311 11.49 13.58 -9.79
CA ASP A 311 12.14 14.48 -10.73
C ASP A 311 12.30 13.76 -12.06
N ILE A 312 11.32 13.98 -12.95
CA ILE A 312 11.27 13.44 -14.31
C ILE A 312 10.82 14.52 -15.29
N ASP A 313 11.06 14.32 -16.56
CA ASP A 313 10.37 15.07 -17.59
C ASP A 313 8.93 14.51 -17.75
N PHE A 314 7.95 15.31 -17.36
CA PHE A 314 6.55 14.93 -17.43
C PHE A 314 5.92 15.12 -18.82
N GLY A 315 6.68 15.56 -19.80
CA GLY A 315 6.17 15.84 -21.15
C GLY A 315 5.05 16.89 -21.18
N THR A 316 4.32 16.92 -22.28
CA THR A 316 3.21 17.86 -22.50
C THR A 316 1.88 17.13 -22.62
N PRO A 317 0.79 17.68 -22.03
CA PRO A 317 -0.53 17.07 -22.16
C PRO A 317 -0.96 16.89 -23.61
N LYS A 318 -1.39 15.66 -23.95
CA LYS A 318 -1.92 15.35 -25.27
C LYS A 318 -3.40 15.71 -25.33
N THR A 319 -3.83 16.38 -26.43
CA THR A 319 -5.23 16.64 -26.70
C THR A 319 -5.80 15.62 -27.67
N TYR A 320 -6.95 15.05 -27.31
CA TYR A 320 -7.77 14.18 -28.14
C TYR A 320 -9.00 14.96 -28.59
N TYR A 321 -9.40 14.76 -29.84
CA TYR A 321 -10.51 15.48 -30.47
C TYR A 321 -11.72 14.58 -30.64
N LYS A 322 -12.82 15.13 -31.11
CA LYS A 322 -14.11 14.43 -31.28
C LYS A 322 -14.00 13.14 -32.08
N GLU A 323 -13.12 13.10 -33.04
CA GLU A 323 -12.88 11.98 -33.95
C GLU A 323 -12.10 10.84 -33.28
N ASP A 324 -11.37 11.14 -32.20
CA ASP A 324 -10.58 10.20 -31.45
C ASP A 324 -11.50 9.36 -30.54
N THR A 325 -11.81 8.13 -30.95
CA THR A 325 -12.64 7.23 -30.18
C THR A 325 -11.76 6.25 -29.40
N LEU A 326 -11.39 6.63 -28.19
CA LEU A 326 -10.46 5.89 -27.32
C LEU A 326 -11.12 5.47 -26.01
N ASP A 327 -10.58 4.44 -25.38
CA ASP A 327 -10.80 4.17 -23.97
C ASP A 327 -9.78 4.94 -23.09
N ASN A 328 -10.14 5.20 -21.84
CA ASN A 328 -9.27 5.93 -20.89
C ASN A 328 -7.97 5.19 -20.61
N ARG A 329 -7.96 3.85 -20.69
CA ARG A 329 -6.75 3.03 -20.54
C ARG A 329 -5.71 3.35 -21.63
N THR A 330 -6.18 3.57 -22.86
CA THR A 330 -5.31 3.95 -23.99
C THR A 330 -4.66 5.31 -23.75
N ALA A 331 -5.38 6.28 -23.16
CA ALA A 331 -4.82 7.57 -22.78
C ALA A 331 -3.75 7.39 -21.67
N PHE A 332 -4.01 6.59 -20.63
CA PHE A 332 -3.01 6.21 -19.64
C PHE A 332 -1.75 5.60 -20.30
N GLY A 333 -1.93 4.56 -21.11
CA GLY A 333 -0.80 3.91 -21.81
C GLY A 333 0.01 4.86 -22.70
N ASN A 334 -0.62 5.88 -23.29
CA ASN A 334 0.08 6.90 -24.07
C ASN A 334 0.94 7.81 -23.18
N VAL A 335 0.46 8.19 -21.97
CA VAL A 335 1.23 9.02 -21.04
C VAL A 335 2.45 8.26 -20.50
N VAL A 336 2.27 7.02 -20.04
CA VAL A 336 3.41 6.25 -19.52
C VAL A 336 4.41 5.87 -20.61
N LYS A 337 3.95 5.69 -21.86
CA LYS A 337 4.82 5.56 -23.02
C LYS A 337 5.69 6.81 -23.22
N GLU A 338 5.08 8.00 -23.21
CA GLU A 338 5.80 9.27 -23.33
C GLU A 338 6.80 9.45 -22.17
N PHE A 339 6.41 9.10 -20.94
CA PHE A 339 7.33 9.12 -19.81
C PHE A 339 8.53 8.20 -20.03
N ALA A 340 8.33 7.00 -20.59
CA ALA A 340 9.42 6.11 -20.95
C ALA A 340 10.32 6.72 -22.04
N GLU A 341 9.74 7.30 -23.10
CA GLU A 341 10.48 7.93 -24.19
C GLU A 341 11.36 9.10 -23.71
N LEU A 342 10.88 9.88 -22.76
CA LEU A 342 11.58 11.06 -22.24
C LEU A 342 12.61 10.73 -21.14
N ASN A 343 12.39 9.67 -20.36
CA ASN A 343 13.16 9.47 -19.10
C ASN A 343 13.95 8.16 -19.04
N CYS A 344 13.65 7.14 -19.87
CA CYS A 344 14.39 5.88 -19.81
C CYS A 344 15.68 5.93 -20.61
N LYS A 345 16.78 5.45 -20.02
CA LYS A 345 18.09 5.36 -20.69
C LYS A 345 17.99 4.47 -21.94
N GLY A 346 18.50 4.94 -23.06
CA GLY A 346 18.51 4.21 -24.34
C GLY A 346 17.25 4.41 -25.18
N SER A 347 16.28 5.23 -24.76
CA SER A 347 15.19 5.67 -25.64
C SER A 347 15.70 6.67 -26.68
N SER A 348 15.04 6.72 -27.84
CA SER A 348 15.44 7.60 -28.96
C SER A 348 15.32 9.09 -28.66
N LEU A 349 14.65 9.47 -27.59
CA LEU A 349 14.39 10.86 -27.21
C LEU A 349 15.16 11.32 -25.95
N THR A 350 15.94 10.43 -25.31
CA THR A 350 16.74 10.81 -24.13
C THR A 350 17.85 11.77 -24.54
N THR A 351 17.75 13.02 -24.12
CA THR A 351 18.84 13.99 -24.26
C THR A 351 19.91 13.71 -23.21
N SER A 352 21.16 13.62 -23.61
CA SER A 352 22.33 13.20 -22.81
C SER A 352 22.69 14.10 -21.61
N SER A 353 21.86 15.05 -21.23
CA SER A 353 22.14 16.06 -20.19
C SER A 353 21.44 15.82 -18.84
N ILE A 354 20.61 14.78 -18.68
CA ILE A 354 19.88 14.56 -17.42
C ILE A 354 20.70 13.63 -16.52
N THR A 355 21.37 14.22 -15.54
CA THR A 355 22.30 13.53 -14.62
C THR A 355 21.65 12.89 -13.38
N SER A 356 20.36 13.13 -13.12
CA SER A 356 19.63 12.50 -12.00
C SER A 356 18.13 12.44 -12.27
N VAL A 357 17.71 11.49 -13.09
CA VAL A 357 16.28 11.24 -13.31
C VAL A 357 15.79 10.22 -12.31
N THR A 358 14.68 10.51 -11.64
CA THR A 358 13.94 9.53 -10.85
C THR A 358 13.58 8.32 -11.73
N PRO A 359 13.92 7.07 -11.35
CA PRO A 359 13.47 5.92 -12.10
C PRO A 359 11.94 5.81 -12.10
N ILE A 360 11.40 5.35 -13.22
CA ILE A 360 9.98 5.00 -13.36
C ILE A 360 9.90 3.48 -13.37
N ALA A 361 8.99 2.91 -12.57
CA ALA A 361 8.71 1.49 -12.56
C ALA A 361 7.23 1.25 -12.84
N VAL A 362 6.92 0.30 -13.71
CA VAL A 362 5.56 -0.08 -14.08
C VAL A 362 5.38 -1.58 -13.87
N PHE A 363 4.30 -1.93 -13.17
CA PHE A 363 3.94 -3.30 -12.83
C PHE A 363 2.56 -3.66 -13.38
N ASP A 364 2.37 -4.92 -13.73
CA ASP A 364 1.07 -5.58 -13.88
C ASP A 364 1.15 -7.08 -13.57
N CYS A 365 0.03 -7.79 -13.73
CA CYS A 365 -0.10 -9.21 -13.43
C CYS A 365 -0.71 -9.94 -14.65
N ASP A 366 0.14 -10.21 -15.68
CA ASP A 366 -0.24 -10.91 -16.92
C ASP A 366 -1.34 -10.18 -17.74
N LEU A 367 -1.43 -8.85 -17.58
CA LEU A 367 -2.49 -8.04 -18.18
C LEU A 367 -1.99 -6.89 -19.06
N ALA A 368 -0.70 -6.86 -19.44
CA ALA A 368 -0.03 -5.73 -20.07
C ALA A 368 -0.81 -5.10 -21.24
N THR A 369 -1.31 -5.90 -22.18
CA THR A 369 -2.08 -5.40 -23.34
C THR A 369 -3.46 -4.87 -22.94
N SER A 370 -4.08 -5.44 -21.91
CA SER A 370 -5.41 -5.05 -21.42
C SER A 370 -5.37 -3.75 -20.62
N VAL A 371 -4.38 -3.58 -19.75
CA VAL A 371 -4.19 -2.39 -18.92
C VAL A 371 -3.31 -1.33 -19.59
N ARG A 372 -2.72 -1.62 -20.76
CA ARG A 372 -1.92 -0.73 -21.61
C ARG A 372 -0.53 -0.40 -21.09
N THR A 373 0.03 -1.23 -20.25
CA THR A 373 1.43 -1.14 -19.79
C THR A 373 2.43 -1.66 -20.82
N ASP A 374 1.97 -2.47 -21.79
CA ASP A 374 2.74 -2.97 -22.93
C ASP A 374 3.49 -1.86 -23.69
N LYS A 375 2.91 -0.67 -23.77
CA LYS A 375 3.54 0.49 -24.42
C LYS A 375 4.77 0.99 -23.66
N PHE A 376 4.71 1.01 -22.32
CA PHE A 376 5.87 1.32 -21.49
C PHE A 376 6.91 0.21 -21.59
N ALA A 377 6.50 -1.06 -21.48
CA ALA A 377 7.37 -2.21 -21.57
C ALA A 377 8.19 -2.26 -22.86
N SER A 378 7.59 -1.85 -24.00
CA SER A 378 8.27 -1.80 -25.30
C SER A 378 9.42 -0.78 -25.39
N ILE A 379 9.37 0.30 -24.58
CA ILE A 379 10.38 1.37 -24.57
C ILE A 379 11.38 1.16 -23.42
N CYS A 380 10.89 0.75 -22.27
CA CYS A 380 11.67 0.66 -21.03
C CYS A 380 11.54 -0.73 -20.38
N PRO A 381 11.96 -1.83 -21.05
CA PRO A 381 11.74 -3.19 -20.59
C PRO A 381 12.43 -3.50 -19.26
N ASN A 382 13.54 -2.82 -18.93
CA ASN A 382 14.28 -3.03 -17.68
C ASN A 382 13.59 -2.43 -16.45
N ASN A 383 12.60 -1.56 -16.63
CA ASN A 383 11.83 -0.92 -15.58
C ASN A 383 10.34 -1.37 -15.61
N PHE A 384 10.02 -2.31 -16.48
CA PHE A 384 8.74 -2.99 -16.51
C PHE A 384 8.85 -4.33 -15.78
N PHE A 385 7.95 -4.56 -14.85
CA PHE A 385 7.97 -5.72 -13.97
C PHE A 385 6.66 -6.50 -14.07
N GLU A 386 6.67 -7.52 -14.90
CA GLU A 386 5.60 -8.49 -15.02
C GLU A 386 5.57 -9.38 -13.77
N GLY A 387 4.53 -9.23 -12.94
CA GLY A 387 4.34 -10.00 -11.71
C GLY A 387 3.93 -11.45 -11.95
N GLY A 388 3.31 -11.75 -13.10
CA GLY A 388 2.50 -12.94 -13.28
C GLY A 388 1.21 -12.82 -12.48
N ILE A 389 0.38 -13.85 -12.45
CA ILE A 389 -0.88 -13.87 -11.69
C ILE A 389 -0.54 -13.98 -10.19
N GLN A 390 -0.12 -12.85 -9.59
CA GLN A 390 0.41 -12.74 -8.22
C GLN A 390 0.16 -11.32 -7.66
N GLU A 391 -1.07 -10.88 -7.63
CA GLU A 391 -1.49 -9.52 -7.34
C GLU A 391 -1.10 -9.08 -5.92
N HIS A 392 -1.27 -9.97 -4.92
CA HIS A 392 -0.89 -9.69 -3.53
C HIS A 392 0.60 -9.33 -3.39
N ASN A 393 1.45 -10.12 -4.04
CA ASN A 393 2.89 -9.89 -4.04
C ASN A 393 3.24 -8.61 -4.80
N THR A 394 2.71 -8.47 -6.02
CA THR A 394 3.09 -7.40 -6.93
C THR A 394 2.72 -6.02 -6.39
N VAL A 395 1.52 -5.87 -5.82
CA VAL A 395 1.11 -4.60 -5.23
C VAL A 395 1.91 -4.23 -3.97
N THR A 396 2.32 -5.23 -3.18
CA THR A 396 3.18 -4.98 -2.00
C THR A 396 4.59 -4.56 -2.43
N ILE A 397 5.15 -5.21 -3.47
CA ILE A 397 6.44 -4.83 -4.07
C ILE A 397 6.38 -3.39 -4.59
N ALA A 398 5.37 -3.08 -5.38
CA ALA A 398 5.18 -1.75 -5.96
C ALA A 398 5.03 -0.67 -4.87
N GLY A 399 4.27 -0.95 -3.81
CA GLY A 399 4.14 -0.07 -2.66
C GLY A 399 5.47 0.18 -1.96
N ALA A 400 6.22 -0.87 -1.62
CA ALA A 400 7.52 -0.75 -0.96
C ALA A 400 8.54 -0.01 -1.83
N LEU A 401 8.63 -0.35 -3.13
CA LEU A 401 9.49 0.33 -4.09
C LEU A 401 9.18 1.83 -4.17
N SER A 402 7.91 2.22 -4.16
CA SER A 402 7.49 3.62 -4.25
C SER A 402 7.97 4.49 -3.07
N THR A 403 8.35 3.85 -1.94
CA THR A 403 8.91 4.57 -0.78
C THR A 403 10.37 4.99 -0.99
N GLN A 404 11.01 4.54 -2.05
CA GLN A 404 12.43 4.77 -2.34
C GLN A 404 12.65 5.86 -3.42
N ASN A 405 11.74 6.82 -3.55
CA ASN A 405 11.77 7.87 -4.59
C ASN A 405 11.82 7.30 -6.02
N VAL A 406 11.10 6.21 -6.27
CA VAL A 406 10.83 5.66 -7.60
C VAL A 406 9.39 5.97 -7.97
N LEU A 407 9.13 6.59 -9.11
CA LEU A 407 7.77 6.78 -9.60
C LEU A 407 7.20 5.43 -10.00
N THR A 408 6.29 4.90 -9.20
CA THR A 408 5.83 3.52 -9.31
C THR A 408 4.35 3.46 -9.67
N PHE A 409 4.05 2.80 -10.80
CA PHE A 409 2.70 2.46 -11.23
C PHE A 409 2.46 0.96 -11.06
N PHE A 410 1.30 0.60 -10.53
CA PHE A 410 0.76 -0.76 -10.60
C PHE A 410 -0.58 -0.69 -11.29
N ALA A 411 -0.70 -1.40 -12.42
CA ALA A 411 -1.91 -1.41 -13.25
C ALA A 411 -2.54 -2.80 -13.27
N ASP A 412 -3.86 -2.87 -13.00
CA ASP A 412 -4.59 -4.13 -12.94
C ASP A 412 -6.09 -3.94 -13.25
N PHE A 413 -6.87 -5.03 -13.28
CA PHE A 413 -8.32 -4.93 -13.25
C PHE A 413 -8.79 -4.53 -11.84
N GLY A 414 -9.92 -3.82 -11.75
CA GLY A 414 -10.41 -3.32 -10.45
C GLY A 414 -10.64 -4.44 -9.43
N VAL A 415 -11.27 -5.54 -9.83
CA VAL A 415 -11.54 -6.69 -8.93
C VAL A 415 -10.27 -7.36 -8.41
N PHE A 416 -9.16 -7.33 -9.14
CA PHE A 416 -7.89 -7.92 -8.73
C PHE A 416 -7.01 -6.90 -8.00
N GLY A 417 -6.78 -5.72 -8.60
CA GLY A 417 -5.94 -4.68 -8.01
C GLY A 417 -6.53 -3.97 -6.79
N ILE A 418 -7.85 -4.11 -6.53
CA ILE A 418 -8.54 -3.49 -5.38
C ILE A 418 -9.14 -4.55 -4.47
N ASP A 419 -10.13 -5.32 -4.95
CA ASP A 419 -10.93 -6.15 -4.06
C ASP A 419 -10.11 -7.29 -3.48
N GLU A 420 -9.35 -7.98 -4.32
CA GLU A 420 -8.47 -9.07 -3.90
C GLU A 420 -7.32 -8.56 -3.02
N THR A 421 -6.72 -7.41 -3.36
CA THR A 421 -5.53 -6.89 -2.69
C THR A 421 -5.82 -5.86 -1.60
N TYR A 422 -7.06 -5.71 -1.13
CA TYR A 422 -7.42 -4.68 -0.16
C TYR A 422 -6.54 -4.65 1.10
N ASN A 423 -6.14 -5.82 1.61
CA ASN A 423 -5.28 -5.90 2.80
C ASN A 423 -3.87 -5.35 2.53
N GLN A 424 -3.33 -5.61 1.34
CA GLN A 424 -2.04 -5.07 0.91
C GLN A 424 -2.11 -3.56 0.67
N GLN A 425 -3.22 -3.07 0.08
CA GLN A 425 -3.46 -1.63 -0.06
C GLN A 425 -3.56 -0.94 1.30
N ARG A 426 -4.19 -1.58 2.29
CA ARG A 426 -4.22 -1.07 3.67
C ARG A 426 -2.80 -0.96 4.26
N LEU A 427 -1.94 -1.94 4.00
CA LEU A 427 -0.56 -1.88 4.48
C LEU A 427 0.25 -0.80 3.74
N ASN A 428 0.02 -0.61 2.43
CA ASN A 428 0.56 0.51 1.68
C ASN A 428 0.11 1.87 2.29
N ASP A 429 -1.16 1.97 2.68
CA ASP A 429 -1.71 3.18 3.32
C ASP A 429 -1.06 3.47 4.68
N VAL A 430 -0.92 2.46 5.53
CA VAL A 430 -0.23 2.55 6.84
C VAL A 430 1.22 2.98 6.67
N ASN A 431 1.91 2.44 5.67
CA ASN A 431 3.30 2.79 5.35
C ASN A 431 3.45 4.13 4.61
N GLN A 432 2.35 4.84 4.33
CA GLN A 432 2.36 6.10 3.59
C GLN A 432 3.16 6.01 2.29
N THR A 433 2.90 5.00 1.48
CA THR A 433 3.61 4.79 0.21
C THR A 433 3.26 5.86 -0.84
N ASN A 434 3.93 5.81 -1.99
CA ASN A 434 3.72 6.74 -3.11
C ASN A 434 3.19 6.03 -4.35
N LEU A 435 2.36 5.01 -4.15
CA LEU A 435 1.87 4.13 -5.19
C LEU A 435 0.86 4.83 -6.11
N LYS A 436 1.03 4.67 -7.42
CA LYS A 436 0.05 5.06 -8.43
C LYS A 436 -0.68 3.80 -8.89
N LEU A 437 -1.79 3.51 -8.22
CA LEU A 437 -2.67 2.37 -8.51
C LEU A 437 -3.60 2.75 -9.66
N ILE A 438 -3.44 2.08 -10.78
CA ILE A 438 -4.22 2.30 -12.00
C ILE A 438 -5.12 1.08 -12.21
N THR A 439 -6.41 1.24 -12.02
CA THR A 439 -7.35 0.14 -12.21
C THR A 439 -8.24 0.35 -13.42
N THR A 440 -8.47 -0.73 -14.13
CA THR A 440 -9.31 -0.79 -15.30
C THR A 440 -10.48 -1.76 -15.06
N HIS A 441 -11.40 -1.89 -15.99
CA HIS A 441 -12.55 -2.78 -15.83
C HIS A 441 -13.39 -2.45 -14.59
N CYS A 442 -13.48 -1.15 -14.24
CA CYS A 442 -14.38 -0.66 -13.20
C CYS A 442 -15.76 -0.38 -13.79
N GLY A 443 -16.82 -0.84 -13.12
CA GLY A 443 -18.21 -0.64 -13.51
C GLY A 443 -18.79 -1.73 -14.42
N LEU A 444 -20.04 -1.52 -14.88
CA LEU A 444 -20.77 -2.47 -15.74
C LEU A 444 -20.28 -2.46 -17.20
N ASN A 445 -19.58 -1.43 -17.61
CA ASN A 445 -19.09 -1.33 -18.97
C ASN A 445 -17.98 -2.33 -19.34
N VAL A 446 -17.59 -3.17 -18.41
CA VAL A 446 -16.83 -4.42 -18.64
C VAL A 446 -17.56 -5.34 -19.60
N GLY A 447 -18.89 -5.41 -19.48
CA GLY A 447 -19.73 -6.07 -20.45
C GLY A 447 -19.71 -7.58 -20.35
N GLU A 448 -19.19 -8.22 -21.40
CA GLU A 448 -19.30 -9.65 -21.66
C GLU A 448 -18.56 -10.53 -20.62
N ASP A 449 -17.49 -10.04 -20.00
CA ASP A 449 -16.74 -10.76 -18.96
C ASP A 449 -17.59 -11.05 -17.71
N GLY A 450 -18.62 -10.23 -17.48
CA GLY A 450 -19.63 -10.49 -16.46
C GLY A 450 -19.20 -10.11 -15.03
N LYS A 451 -20.01 -10.53 -14.07
CA LYS A 451 -19.99 -10.03 -12.68
C LYS A 451 -18.68 -10.27 -11.90
N THR A 452 -17.89 -11.27 -12.29
CA THR A 452 -16.60 -11.54 -11.62
C THR A 452 -15.50 -10.59 -12.04
N HIS A 453 -15.72 -9.78 -13.10
CA HIS A 453 -14.78 -8.79 -13.62
C HIS A 453 -15.32 -7.35 -13.51
N GLN A 454 -16.59 -7.18 -13.16
CA GLN A 454 -17.25 -5.89 -12.98
C GLN A 454 -16.98 -5.36 -11.59
N CYS A 455 -15.87 -4.61 -11.39
CA CYS A 455 -15.59 -3.93 -10.14
C CYS A 455 -16.56 -2.76 -9.96
N ILE A 456 -17.57 -2.96 -9.13
CA ILE A 456 -18.67 -2.01 -8.91
C ILE A 456 -18.65 -1.35 -7.52
N ASP A 457 -17.65 -1.62 -6.72
CA ASP A 457 -17.54 -1.23 -5.31
C ASP A 457 -16.20 -0.59 -4.93
N TYR A 458 -15.35 -0.29 -5.92
CA TYR A 458 -14.01 0.28 -5.73
C TYR A 458 -13.96 1.53 -4.84
N ILE A 459 -14.95 2.44 -4.91
CA ILE A 459 -15.04 3.59 -4.00
C ILE A 459 -15.35 3.10 -2.58
N GLY A 460 -16.32 2.18 -2.45
CA GLY A 460 -16.76 1.64 -1.17
C GLY A 460 -15.64 0.96 -0.41
N VAL A 461 -14.82 0.19 -1.10
CA VAL A 461 -13.66 -0.52 -0.55
C VAL A 461 -12.54 0.46 -0.19
N MET A 462 -12.13 1.31 -1.12
CA MET A 462 -10.94 2.15 -0.98
C MET A 462 -11.14 3.42 -0.14
N ARG A 463 -12.36 3.94 -0.03
CA ARG A 463 -12.64 5.13 0.82
C ARG A 463 -12.41 4.90 2.32
N ASN A 464 -12.23 3.65 2.74
CA ASN A 464 -11.89 3.31 4.13
C ASN A 464 -10.40 3.52 4.44
N LEU A 465 -9.56 3.72 3.43
CA LEU A 465 -8.14 4.01 3.57
C LEU A 465 -7.93 5.52 3.65
N HIS A 466 -7.18 5.97 4.67
CA HIS A 466 -7.14 7.39 5.02
C HIS A 466 -6.28 8.24 4.09
N ASN A 467 -5.25 7.65 3.45
CA ASN A 467 -4.28 8.36 2.63
C ASN A 467 -4.34 7.99 1.14
N PHE A 468 -5.39 7.25 0.71
CA PHE A 468 -5.67 7.01 -0.70
C PHE A 468 -6.55 8.11 -1.31
N HIS A 469 -6.09 8.64 -2.44
CA HIS A 469 -6.78 9.63 -3.24
C HIS A 469 -7.46 8.94 -4.41
N ILE A 470 -8.80 8.96 -4.47
CA ILE A 470 -9.59 8.24 -5.50
C ILE A 470 -9.99 9.21 -6.61
N ILE A 471 -9.68 8.86 -7.86
CA ILE A 471 -9.96 9.67 -9.04
C ILE A 471 -10.58 8.80 -10.14
N ILE A 472 -11.65 9.30 -10.77
CA ILE A 472 -12.40 8.59 -11.81
C ILE A 472 -12.49 9.50 -13.03
N PRO A 473 -11.61 9.34 -14.02
CA PRO A 473 -11.55 10.20 -15.21
C PRO A 473 -12.75 9.97 -16.13
N ALA A 474 -13.29 11.05 -16.68
CA ALA A 474 -14.47 11.03 -17.53
C ALA A 474 -14.14 10.71 -19.00
N ASP A 475 -13.02 11.19 -19.52
CA ASP A 475 -12.61 11.01 -20.92
C ASP A 475 -11.08 10.91 -21.08
N PRO A 476 -10.56 10.63 -22.29
CA PRO A 476 -9.12 10.53 -22.55
C PRO A 476 -8.33 11.80 -22.21
N ASN A 477 -8.91 12.99 -22.42
CA ASN A 477 -8.26 14.26 -22.12
C ASN A 477 -8.08 14.44 -20.59
N GLN A 478 -9.14 14.19 -19.82
CA GLN A 478 -9.05 14.26 -18.37
C GLN A 478 -8.08 13.20 -17.83
N THR A 479 -8.08 12.00 -18.41
CA THR A 479 -7.14 10.93 -18.04
C THR A 479 -5.69 11.37 -18.21
N ASP A 480 -5.32 11.93 -19.35
CA ASP A 480 -3.94 12.42 -19.61
C ASP A 480 -3.51 13.42 -18.51
N ARG A 481 -4.34 14.40 -18.19
CA ARG A 481 -4.05 15.41 -17.17
C ARG A 481 -3.96 14.82 -15.77
N ILE A 482 -4.83 13.87 -15.45
CA ILE A 482 -4.83 13.17 -14.16
C ILE A 482 -3.55 12.36 -13.97
N ILE A 483 -3.13 11.58 -14.97
CA ILE A 483 -1.90 10.77 -14.86
C ILE A 483 -0.67 11.66 -14.64
N ARG A 484 -0.57 12.78 -15.34
CA ARG A 484 0.51 13.76 -15.10
C ARG A 484 0.40 14.44 -13.74
N TYR A 485 -0.80 14.72 -13.28
CA TYR A 485 -1.04 15.28 -11.95
C TYR A 485 -0.59 14.34 -10.82
N ILE A 486 -1.04 13.08 -10.85
CA ILE A 486 -0.68 12.10 -9.80
C ILE A 486 0.81 11.78 -9.79
N SER A 487 1.48 11.85 -10.95
CA SER A 487 2.93 11.62 -11.06
C SER A 487 3.75 12.74 -10.42
N LYS A 488 3.24 13.97 -10.41
CA LYS A 488 3.87 15.15 -9.77
C LYS A 488 3.60 15.24 -8.28
N ASN A 489 2.56 14.56 -7.77
CA ASN A 489 2.11 14.69 -6.41
C ASN A 489 2.42 13.45 -5.58
N SER A 490 2.93 13.66 -4.37
CA SER A 490 3.21 12.59 -3.40
C SER A 490 1.91 11.99 -2.84
N GLY A 491 1.97 10.70 -2.49
CA GLY A 491 0.90 9.94 -1.87
C GLY A 491 0.32 8.84 -2.76
N ASN A 492 -0.56 8.05 -2.17
CA ASN A 492 -1.23 6.96 -2.86
C ASN A 492 -2.42 7.51 -3.66
N PHE A 493 -2.46 7.18 -4.94
CA PHE A 493 -3.56 7.54 -5.83
C PHE A 493 -4.15 6.30 -6.48
N LEU A 494 -5.46 6.17 -6.44
CA LEU A 494 -6.23 5.24 -7.25
C LEU A 494 -6.85 6.01 -8.42
N VAL A 495 -6.57 5.59 -9.65
CA VAL A 495 -7.28 6.03 -10.86
C VAL A 495 -8.10 4.87 -11.38
N ALA A 496 -9.43 4.96 -11.24
CA ALA A 496 -10.37 3.91 -11.63
C ALA A 496 -11.03 4.22 -12.99
N MET A 497 -10.86 3.32 -13.95
CA MET A 497 -11.30 3.46 -15.34
C MET A 497 -12.14 2.28 -15.80
N GLY A 498 -13.13 2.53 -16.66
CA GLY A 498 -13.87 1.47 -17.33
C GLY A 498 -13.10 0.83 -18.50
N ARG A 499 -13.68 -0.23 -19.08
CA ARG A 499 -13.13 -0.96 -20.24
C ARG A 499 -13.49 -0.29 -21.58
N SER A 500 -14.70 0.24 -21.68
CA SER A 500 -15.28 0.71 -22.94
C SER A 500 -14.65 2.01 -23.43
N LYS A 501 -14.72 2.21 -24.74
CA LYS A 501 -14.40 3.49 -25.36
C LYS A 501 -15.37 4.56 -24.88
N VAL A 502 -14.88 5.79 -24.74
CA VAL A 502 -15.66 6.96 -24.33
C VAL A 502 -15.47 8.09 -25.34
N PRO A 503 -16.53 8.84 -25.65
CA PRO A 503 -16.40 10.04 -26.47
C PRO A 503 -15.66 11.13 -25.70
N VAL A 504 -14.93 11.98 -26.41
CA VAL A 504 -14.37 13.21 -25.86
C VAL A 504 -15.50 14.13 -25.43
N ILE A 505 -15.44 14.61 -24.19
CA ILE A 505 -16.41 15.57 -23.66
C ILE A 505 -16.16 16.94 -24.31
N LEU A 506 -17.21 17.52 -24.92
CA LEU A 506 -17.13 18.78 -25.63
C LEU A 506 -17.86 19.90 -24.86
N LYS A 507 -17.34 21.12 -24.98
CA LYS A 507 -18.04 22.36 -24.64
C LYS A 507 -19.16 22.62 -25.68
N ASP A 508 -19.97 23.66 -25.46
CA ASP A 508 -21.06 24.02 -26.38
C ASP A 508 -20.53 24.46 -27.77
N ASP A 509 -19.36 25.05 -27.84
CA ASP A 509 -18.63 25.42 -29.05
C ASP A 509 -17.94 24.24 -29.78
N LYS A 510 -18.15 23.01 -29.29
CA LYS A 510 -17.58 21.75 -29.79
C LYS A 510 -16.06 21.58 -29.58
N ILE A 511 -15.43 22.43 -28.80
CA ILE A 511 -14.02 22.26 -28.34
C ILE A 511 -13.98 21.22 -27.20
N PRO A 512 -12.95 20.37 -27.12
CA PRO A 512 -12.79 19.45 -26.01
C PRO A 512 -12.77 20.17 -24.65
N TYR A 513 -13.57 19.71 -23.70
CA TYR A 513 -13.71 20.37 -22.41
C TYR A 513 -12.44 20.26 -21.55
N PHE A 514 -11.85 19.06 -21.48
CA PHE A 514 -10.68 18.75 -20.65
C PHE A 514 -9.35 18.91 -21.42
N ALA A 515 -9.28 19.84 -22.37
CA ALA A 515 -8.09 20.11 -23.19
C ALA A 515 -7.56 21.54 -22.95
N ASP A 516 -6.47 21.87 -23.60
CA ASP A 516 -5.83 23.18 -23.63
C ASP A 516 -5.60 23.77 -22.24
N ASP A 517 -6.36 24.80 -21.84
CA ASP A 517 -6.22 25.50 -20.56
C ASP A 517 -6.77 24.75 -19.35
N TYR A 518 -7.41 23.59 -19.53
CA TYR A 518 -7.92 22.80 -18.43
C TYR A 518 -6.78 22.27 -17.54
N LYS A 519 -6.86 22.59 -16.27
CA LYS A 519 -5.94 22.09 -15.23
C LYS A 519 -6.73 21.22 -14.26
N PHE A 520 -6.36 19.96 -14.20
CA PHE A 520 -6.94 19.06 -13.19
C PHE A 520 -6.46 19.48 -11.79
N GLU A 521 -7.40 19.60 -10.88
CA GLU A 521 -7.19 19.90 -9.47
C GLU A 521 -7.96 18.88 -8.60
N TYR A 522 -7.24 18.16 -7.73
CA TYR A 522 -7.85 17.13 -6.90
C TYR A 522 -8.87 17.71 -5.91
N GLY A 523 -10.12 17.24 -6.01
CA GLY A 523 -11.23 17.67 -5.17
C GLY A 523 -12.04 18.82 -5.76
N LYS A 524 -11.78 19.26 -6.98
CA LYS A 524 -12.63 20.20 -7.71
C LYS A 524 -13.63 19.46 -8.62
N ALA A 525 -14.83 20.01 -8.71
CA ALA A 525 -15.87 19.55 -9.61
C ALA A 525 -15.90 20.42 -10.87
N ASP A 526 -16.24 19.80 -12.01
CA ASP A 526 -16.32 20.49 -13.30
C ASP A 526 -17.79 20.74 -13.66
N LEU A 527 -18.17 21.99 -13.89
CA LEU A 527 -19.49 22.34 -14.42
C LEU A 527 -19.50 22.13 -15.94
N ILE A 528 -20.03 20.98 -16.37
CA ILE A 528 -20.04 20.60 -17.79
C ILE A 528 -21.14 21.29 -18.58
N ARG A 529 -22.35 21.41 -17.96
CA ARG A 529 -23.49 22.13 -18.53
C ARG A 529 -24.19 22.94 -17.43
N ASP A 530 -24.56 24.14 -17.73
CA ASP A 530 -25.32 24.97 -16.78
C ASP A 530 -26.83 24.87 -17.00
N GLY A 531 -27.62 25.18 -15.96
CA GLY A 531 -29.06 25.10 -15.94
C GLY A 531 -29.64 25.48 -14.57
N ASP A 532 -30.95 25.55 -14.48
CA ASP A 532 -31.66 26.11 -13.32
C ASP A 532 -32.81 25.23 -12.80
N ARG A 533 -33.12 24.09 -13.45
CA ARG A 533 -34.27 23.26 -13.09
C ARG A 533 -33.92 22.06 -12.19
N ALA A 534 -32.74 21.45 -12.40
CA ALA A 534 -32.25 20.30 -11.65
C ALA A 534 -30.73 20.17 -11.82
N THR A 535 -30.09 19.36 -10.98
CA THR A 535 -28.67 19.06 -11.11
C THR A 535 -28.45 17.55 -11.23
N ILE A 536 -27.78 17.12 -12.31
CA ILE A 536 -27.28 15.76 -12.48
C ILE A 536 -25.79 15.77 -12.06
N ILE A 537 -25.44 14.98 -11.05
CA ILE A 537 -24.05 14.79 -10.60
C ILE A 537 -23.60 13.42 -11.07
N SER A 538 -22.49 13.37 -11.83
CA SER A 538 -21.98 12.15 -12.40
C SER A 538 -20.45 12.09 -12.35
N MET A 539 -19.88 10.95 -12.71
CA MET A 539 -18.43 10.72 -12.75
C MET A 539 -18.06 9.68 -13.82
N GLY A 540 -16.81 9.71 -14.24
CA GLY A 540 -16.22 8.67 -15.09
C GLY A 540 -17.03 8.41 -16.36
N PHE A 541 -17.17 7.13 -16.69
CA PHE A 541 -17.91 6.67 -17.88
C PHE A 541 -19.34 7.24 -17.95
N MET A 542 -20.00 7.44 -16.82
CA MET A 542 -21.40 7.86 -16.81
C MET A 542 -21.60 9.32 -17.21
N LEU A 543 -20.55 10.15 -17.21
CA LEU A 543 -20.67 11.56 -17.55
C LEU A 543 -21.18 11.77 -18.99
N HIS A 544 -20.66 11.04 -19.98
CA HIS A 544 -21.12 11.19 -21.37
C HIS A 544 -22.61 10.78 -21.55
N ARG A 545 -23.09 9.84 -20.74
CA ARG A 545 -24.50 9.42 -20.71
C ARG A 545 -25.38 10.50 -20.08
N ALA A 546 -24.88 11.15 -19.01
CA ALA A 546 -25.55 12.30 -18.40
C ALA A 546 -25.68 13.49 -19.39
N ILE A 547 -24.65 13.73 -20.22
CA ILE A 547 -24.71 14.76 -21.28
C ILE A 547 -25.74 14.41 -22.35
N LYS A 548 -25.83 13.15 -22.78
CA LYS A 548 -26.88 12.70 -23.71
C LYS A 548 -28.30 12.89 -23.12
N ALA A 549 -28.46 12.59 -21.84
CA ALA A 549 -29.72 12.87 -21.14
C ALA A 549 -30.03 14.37 -21.09
N TRP A 550 -29.01 15.19 -20.84
CA TRP A 550 -29.12 16.65 -20.86
C TRP A 550 -29.61 17.17 -22.22
N GLU A 551 -29.08 16.66 -23.35
CA GLU A 551 -29.51 17.03 -24.71
C GLU A 551 -31.02 16.74 -24.92
N ILE A 552 -31.48 15.54 -24.48
CA ILE A 552 -32.90 15.18 -24.57
C ILE A 552 -33.77 16.10 -23.72
N LEU A 553 -33.36 16.36 -22.46
CA LEU A 553 -34.06 17.25 -21.54
C LEU A 553 -34.17 18.67 -22.08
N LYS A 554 -33.07 19.22 -22.64
CA LYS A 554 -33.03 20.52 -23.26
C LYS A 554 -34.04 20.63 -24.41
N ASN A 555 -34.11 19.62 -25.28
CA ASN A 555 -35.08 19.56 -26.39
C ASN A 555 -36.52 19.46 -25.91
N LYS A 556 -36.77 19.00 -24.68
CA LYS A 556 -38.06 18.97 -24.01
C LYS A 556 -38.37 20.27 -23.20
N GLY A 557 -37.47 21.25 -23.19
CA GLY A 557 -37.62 22.51 -22.47
C GLY A 557 -37.15 22.49 -21.00
N TYR A 558 -36.46 21.41 -20.56
CA TYR A 558 -35.88 21.33 -19.21
C TYR A 558 -34.38 21.66 -19.26
N ILE A 559 -34.01 22.85 -18.81
CA ILE A 559 -32.60 23.28 -18.74
C ILE A 559 -32.02 22.85 -17.41
N VAL A 560 -31.29 21.74 -17.42
CA VAL A 560 -30.69 21.14 -16.22
C VAL A 560 -29.18 21.31 -16.21
N ARG A 561 -28.58 21.20 -15.02
CA ARG A 561 -27.13 21.26 -14.82
C ARG A 561 -26.52 19.87 -14.86
N VAL A 562 -25.30 19.76 -15.39
CA VAL A 562 -24.49 18.54 -15.33
C VAL A 562 -23.15 18.86 -14.68
N LEU A 563 -22.86 18.21 -13.58
CA LEU A 563 -21.65 18.36 -12.79
C LEU A 563 -20.83 17.06 -12.84
N ASN A 564 -19.55 17.16 -13.19
CA ASN A 564 -18.59 16.06 -13.09
C ASN A 564 -17.88 16.11 -11.73
N VAL A 565 -17.94 15.01 -10.96
CA VAL A 565 -17.24 14.84 -9.68
C VAL A 565 -16.25 13.69 -9.81
N SER A 566 -15.10 13.97 -10.40
CA SER A 566 -14.05 12.96 -10.60
C SER A 566 -13.33 12.52 -9.29
N CYS A 567 -13.49 13.27 -8.20
CA CYS A 567 -12.87 13.00 -6.90
C CYS A 567 -13.93 12.79 -5.80
N PRO A 568 -14.63 11.65 -5.79
CA PRO A 568 -15.82 11.48 -4.92
C PRO A 568 -15.51 11.51 -3.43
N THR A 569 -14.31 11.11 -3.00
CA THR A 569 -13.91 11.11 -1.58
C THR A 569 -13.42 12.47 -1.08
N LYS A 570 -13.18 13.43 -1.98
CA LYS A 570 -12.87 14.83 -1.66
C LYS A 570 -13.78 15.75 -2.45
N LEU A 571 -15.00 15.93 -1.96
CA LEU A 571 -16.01 16.73 -2.63
C LEU A 571 -15.63 18.21 -2.72
N ASP A 572 -15.94 18.83 -3.86
CA ASP A 572 -16.05 20.27 -3.99
C ASP A 572 -17.37 20.75 -3.37
N LYS A 573 -17.33 20.96 -2.04
CA LYS A 573 -18.51 21.31 -1.26
C LYS A 573 -19.12 22.64 -1.73
N GLU A 574 -18.26 23.62 -2.06
CA GLU A 574 -18.72 24.93 -2.55
C GLU A 574 -19.51 24.81 -3.86
N ALA A 575 -19.01 24.01 -4.80
CA ALA A 575 -19.71 23.79 -6.07
C ALA A 575 -21.06 23.09 -5.85
N ILE A 576 -21.10 22.10 -4.95
CA ILE A 576 -22.33 21.35 -4.65
C ILE A 576 -23.34 22.25 -3.90
N ASP A 577 -22.88 23.01 -2.89
CA ASP A 577 -23.73 23.85 -2.05
C ASP A 577 -24.43 24.97 -2.83
N LYS A 578 -23.81 25.48 -3.90
CA LYS A 578 -24.43 26.43 -4.84
C LYS A 578 -25.69 25.89 -5.49
N PHE A 579 -25.81 24.58 -5.62
CA PHE A 579 -26.87 23.95 -6.42
C PHE A 579 -27.91 23.21 -5.56
N ILE A 580 -27.67 23.07 -4.26
CA ILE A 580 -28.53 22.36 -3.33
C ILE A 580 -29.96 22.99 -3.28
N GLU A 581 -30.09 24.31 -3.49
CA GLU A 581 -31.36 25.04 -3.36
C GLU A 581 -32.07 25.29 -4.71
N ILE A 582 -31.47 24.87 -5.83
CA ILE A 582 -31.96 25.26 -7.18
C ILE A 582 -32.94 24.23 -7.76
N GLY A 583 -33.15 23.10 -7.11
CA GLY A 583 -34.06 22.06 -7.62
C GLY A 583 -33.56 20.66 -7.22
N PRO A 584 -34.17 19.61 -7.76
CA PRO A 584 -33.79 18.25 -7.41
C PRO A 584 -32.35 17.95 -7.85
N ILE A 585 -31.65 17.17 -7.00
CA ILE A 585 -30.31 16.64 -7.28
C ILE A 585 -30.43 15.14 -7.57
N LEU A 586 -29.85 14.70 -8.67
CA LEU A 586 -29.78 13.31 -9.03
C LEU A 586 -28.29 12.91 -9.17
N THR A 587 -27.89 11.82 -8.53
CA THR A 587 -26.58 11.20 -8.81
C THR A 587 -26.76 10.08 -9.83
N TYR A 588 -25.79 9.96 -10.76
CA TYR A 588 -25.83 8.96 -11.81
C TYR A 588 -24.46 8.32 -11.96
N GLU A 589 -24.33 7.06 -11.51
CA GLU A 589 -23.06 6.38 -11.33
C GLU A 589 -23.08 4.92 -11.77
N ASP A 590 -21.95 4.44 -12.29
CA ASP A 590 -21.66 3.04 -12.61
C ASP A 590 -20.93 2.38 -11.43
N HIS A 591 -21.57 2.45 -10.26
CA HIS A 591 -21.03 2.00 -8.99
C HIS A 591 -22.16 1.54 -8.06
N ASN A 592 -21.82 0.74 -7.05
CA ASN A 592 -22.74 0.32 -6.01
C ASN A 592 -23.39 1.54 -5.33
N ILE A 593 -24.70 1.63 -5.43
CA ILE A 593 -25.51 2.76 -4.95
C ILE A 593 -25.40 2.99 -3.43
N GLN A 594 -24.99 1.97 -2.66
CA GLN A 594 -24.84 2.06 -1.20
C GLN A 594 -23.55 2.74 -0.75
N THR A 595 -22.50 2.71 -1.58
CA THR A 595 -21.16 3.11 -1.16
C THR A 595 -20.48 4.09 -2.11
N GLY A 596 -21.07 4.38 -3.26
CA GLY A 596 -20.53 5.24 -4.29
C GLY A 596 -20.81 6.73 -4.08
N LEU A 597 -20.76 7.47 -5.20
CA LEU A 597 -20.93 8.92 -5.28
C LEU A 597 -22.25 9.36 -4.64
N GLY A 598 -23.37 8.69 -4.96
CA GLY A 598 -24.68 9.03 -4.44
C GLY A 598 -24.77 8.97 -2.93
N SER A 599 -24.11 7.99 -2.30
CA SER A 599 -24.04 7.89 -0.85
C SER A 599 -23.22 9.02 -0.22
N ILE A 600 -22.12 9.40 -0.87
CA ILE A 600 -21.24 10.49 -0.39
C ILE A 600 -21.96 11.84 -0.50
N ILE A 601 -22.66 12.09 -1.61
CA ILE A 601 -23.46 13.30 -1.79
C ILE A 601 -24.62 13.34 -0.79
N ALA A 602 -25.31 12.21 -0.53
CA ALA A 602 -26.38 12.13 0.47
C ALA A 602 -25.89 12.49 1.88
N ASP A 603 -24.70 12.00 2.29
CA ASP A 603 -24.08 12.37 3.57
C ASP A 603 -23.78 13.87 3.63
N HIS A 604 -23.26 14.47 2.56
CA HIS A 604 -22.99 15.90 2.49
C HIS A 604 -24.29 16.72 2.62
N ILE A 605 -25.34 16.34 1.87
CA ILE A 605 -26.66 16.99 1.95
C ILE A 605 -27.21 16.89 3.37
N ALA A 606 -27.20 15.72 3.98
CA ALA A 606 -27.67 15.53 5.35
C ALA A 606 -26.96 16.43 6.35
N ARG A 607 -25.63 16.59 6.21
CA ARG A 607 -24.82 17.48 7.07
C ARG A 607 -25.08 18.97 6.84
N SER A 608 -25.54 19.35 5.65
CA SER A 608 -25.85 20.74 5.35
C SER A 608 -27.10 21.25 6.10
N GLY A 609 -27.97 20.35 6.58
CA GLY A 609 -29.25 20.66 7.21
C GLY A 609 -30.31 21.20 6.25
N LYS A 610 -30.01 21.22 4.94
CA LYS A 610 -30.94 21.75 3.92
C LYS A 610 -31.94 20.68 3.45
N LYS A 611 -33.14 21.08 3.14
CA LYS A 611 -34.16 20.21 2.53
C LYS A 611 -33.94 20.15 1.02
N VAL A 612 -33.62 18.97 0.50
CA VAL A 612 -33.29 18.74 -0.91
C VAL A 612 -34.09 17.56 -1.45
N SER A 613 -34.71 17.71 -2.62
CA SER A 613 -35.20 16.56 -3.39
C SER A 613 -33.99 15.82 -3.97
N PHE A 614 -33.74 14.59 -3.52
CA PHE A 614 -32.56 13.85 -3.87
C PHE A 614 -32.84 12.43 -4.33
N LYS A 615 -32.31 12.05 -5.48
CA LYS A 615 -32.45 10.68 -6.04
C LYS A 615 -31.07 10.11 -6.44
N LYS A 616 -30.80 8.88 -6.04
CA LYS A 616 -29.62 8.13 -6.49
C LYS A 616 -29.99 7.19 -7.63
N LEU A 617 -29.19 7.19 -8.69
CA LEU A 617 -29.22 6.19 -9.76
C LEU A 617 -27.85 5.52 -9.82
N GLY A 618 -27.80 4.25 -9.45
CA GLY A 618 -26.58 3.45 -9.36
C GLY A 618 -26.90 1.95 -9.35
N ILE A 619 -25.88 1.13 -9.25
CA ILE A 619 -25.98 -0.32 -9.28
C ILE A 619 -26.50 -0.83 -7.93
N ASN A 620 -27.53 -1.66 -7.95
CA ASN A 620 -28.17 -2.21 -6.74
C ASN A 620 -28.05 -3.73 -6.60
N ARG A 621 -27.48 -4.40 -7.59
CA ARG A 621 -27.23 -5.86 -7.62
C ARG A 621 -26.08 -6.18 -8.56
N TYR A 622 -25.46 -7.34 -8.41
CA TYR A 622 -24.47 -7.81 -9.38
C TYR A 622 -25.02 -7.83 -10.80
N GLY A 623 -24.16 -7.48 -11.75
CA GLY A 623 -24.48 -7.57 -13.16
C GLY A 623 -24.49 -9.02 -13.71
N SER A 624 -24.54 -9.12 -15.01
CA SER A 624 -24.41 -10.36 -15.77
C SER A 624 -23.49 -10.15 -16.97
N SER A 625 -23.25 -11.16 -17.77
CA SER A 625 -22.62 -11.01 -19.08
C SER A 625 -23.60 -10.43 -20.09
N GLY A 626 -23.13 -9.51 -20.94
CA GLY A 626 -23.94 -8.90 -21.98
C GLY A 626 -23.33 -7.61 -22.49
N SER A 627 -24.00 -6.98 -23.47
CA SER A 627 -23.54 -5.65 -23.93
C SER A 627 -23.67 -4.61 -22.80
N PRO A 628 -22.78 -3.63 -22.69
CA PRO A 628 -22.88 -2.57 -21.68
C PRO A 628 -24.26 -1.89 -21.67
N GLU A 629 -24.84 -1.60 -22.84
CA GLU A 629 -26.17 -0.96 -22.95
C GLU A 629 -27.30 -1.81 -22.35
N ASP A 630 -27.30 -3.13 -22.58
CA ASP A 630 -28.29 -4.03 -22.00
C ASP A 630 -28.13 -4.10 -20.48
N LEU A 631 -26.87 -4.13 -19.98
CA LEU A 631 -26.57 -4.16 -18.55
C LEU A 631 -27.04 -2.88 -17.87
N PHE A 632 -26.77 -1.70 -18.46
CA PHE A 632 -27.28 -0.44 -17.94
C PHE A 632 -28.83 -0.41 -17.94
N LYS A 633 -29.47 -0.92 -18.98
CA LYS A 633 -30.93 -0.99 -19.04
C LYS A 633 -31.51 -1.90 -17.94
N ILE A 634 -30.93 -3.08 -17.75
CA ILE A 634 -31.34 -4.04 -16.71
C ILE A 634 -31.19 -3.45 -15.30
N GLN A 635 -30.15 -2.63 -15.06
CA GLN A 635 -29.90 -1.97 -13.77
C GLN A 635 -30.72 -0.67 -13.59
N GLY A 636 -31.55 -0.27 -14.57
CA GLY A 636 -32.29 0.98 -14.51
C GLY A 636 -31.41 2.21 -14.75
N LEU A 637 -30.28 2.04 -15.39
CA LEU A 637 -29.31 3.10 -15.70
C LEU A 637 -29.32 3.51 -17.18
N SER A 638 -30.42 3.24 -17.91
CA SER A 638 -30.57 3.75 -19.27
C SER A 638 -30.66 5.28 -19.28
N ILE A 639 -30.30 5.90 -20.40
CA ILE A 639 -30.41 7.35 -20.59
C ILE A 639 -31.87 7.80 -20.46
N GLU A 640 -32.81 7.01 -20.98
CA GLU A 640 -34.23 7.25 -20.87
C GLU A 640 -34.74 7.28 -19.41
N ASN A 641 -34.26 6.32 -18.60
CA ASN A 641 -34.62 6.29 -17.17
C ASN A 641 -34.06 7.48 -16.41
N LEU A 642 -32.85 7.95 -16.74
CA LEU A 642 -32.30 9.18 -16.19
C LEU A 642 -33.16 10.39 -16.57
N VAL A 643 -33.55 10.53 -17.85
CA VAL A 643 -34.42 11.62 -18.33
C VAL A 643 -35.77 11.64 -17.57
N ASN A 644 -36.41 10.48 -17.47
CA ASN A 644 -37.71 10.36 -16.77
C ASN A 644 -37.56 10.68 -15.27
N SER A 645 -36.49 10.24 -14.64
CA SER A 645 -36.19 10.50 -13.23
C SER A 645 -35.98 11.99 -12.95
N VAL A 646 -35.33 12.71 -13.89
CA VAL A 646 -35.14 14.16 -13.77
C VAL A 646 -36.49 14.90 -13.90
N ILE A 647 -37.31 14.56 -14.89
CA ILE A 647 -38.62 15.16 -15.11
C ILE A 647 -39.52 14.94 -13.87
N GLU A 648 -39.63 13.70 -13.40
CA GLU A 648 -40.36 13.35 -12.18
C GLU A 648 -39.91 14.18 -10.97
N GLY A 649 -38.57 14.31 -10.79
CA GLY A 649 -38.01 15.11 -9.71
C GLY A 649 -38.41 16.59 -9.79
N ILE A 650 -38.41 17.19 -10.99
CA ILE A 650 -38.79 18.59 -11.21
C ILE A 650 -40.29 18.77 -10.95
N GLU A 651 -41.13 17.87 -11.47
CA GLU A 651 -42.61 17.97 -11.32
C GLU A 651 -43.06 17.80 -9.86
N ASN A 652 -42.40 16.91 -9.11
CA ASN A 652 -42.68 16.71 -7.68
C ASN A 652 -42.13 17.83 -6.77
N SER A 653 -41.31 18.72 -7.28
CA SER A 653 -40.73 19.84 -6.53
C SER A 653 -41.47 21.15 -6.73
N ASN A 654 -42.37 21.24 -7.71
CA ASN A 654 -43.30 22.34 -7.95
C ASN A 654 -44.58 22.10 -7.17
#